data_3e30b35e111ea33649270639249296af
#
_entry.id   3e30b35e111ea33649270639249296af
#
_cell.length_a   1.000
_cell.length_b   1.000
_cell.length_c   1.000
_cell.angle_alpha   90.00
_cell.angle_beta   90.00
_cell.angle_gamma   90.00
#
_symmetry.space_group_name_H-M   'P 1'
#
loop_
_entity.id
_entity.type
_entity.pdbx_description
1 polymer ?
#
loop_
_entity_poly.entity_id
_entity_poly.type
_entity_poly.pdbx_seq_one_letter_code
_entity_poly.pdbx_strand_id
1 'polypeptide(L)'
;DEGDGGDGGDGGDKGDSRKSAPASPASLAQSRTAIIGRSRIEETSLQDLFEPLGGGGHSQAASVSLRGVNAWEVIEQLVEQLKEQIPEPLTARELMSSPVRTIRPETTISEAQRILLRYGHSGLSVVDELDKLVGIISRRDIDLALHHGFSHAPVKGYMTKNLKTITPKTTLPSIQSLMVTYDIGRLPVIEDGQLVGIVTRTDVLRQLHPERGSGKNYCPLPISDRQLFLTNLQQRLAQPLWELLKQAAQAAQKRGWHLYLVGGGVRDLLLTPVNETVHLEDIDLVVDGFHHSAEAGAGVNLAKALRKIYPAARLEIHGAFQTAALLWHNDSVFGSLWIDIATARTEFYPYPAANPEVEASSIRQDLYRRDFTINAMALRLTPVHRKPQLLNPQSPLPLLDFFGGLLDLRGRQIKVLHANSFIEDPTRIYRAVRFAVRLGFEIEPQTKAYIHYAIESGVYERSLSENSKVPALQTRLKAELKHVLEAAYWESSLQLLASLEALRCLHPDLELNARLWWRVRLVNRWLRRFDPEESLRHWQMRLEVLIADLASEERGKVARKLQLPSDSIKRLEQLAMAKTDLLEHLPNCTRASAVVRCLRQYNLATLVLVGVASPRVIRRKIWKYLTIWANIHVPLSGNDLKRLGYKPGPQYREILDEMFAATLDGAIQNEADAKAFLTLNYPL
;
A
#
# COMPACT_ATOMS: atom_id res chain seq x y z
N ASP A 1 45.86 7.14 -24.26
CA ASP A 1 46.42 8.33 -23.60
C ASP A 1 46.90 9.30 -24.64
N GLU A 2 46.09 10.24 -25.02
CA GLU A 2 46.48 11.47 -25.67
C GLU A 2 46.65 12.55 -24.59
N GLY A 3 47.88 12.86 -24.27
CA GLY A 3 48.28 14.03 -23.47
C GLY A 3 48.67 15.15 -24.40
N ASP A 4 47.95 16.23 -24.30
CA ASP A 4 48.09 17.52 -24.91
C ASP A 4 49.47 18.17 -24.61
N GLY A 5 50.05 18.83 -25.63
CA GLY A 5 51.27 19.66 -25.47
C GLY A 5 51.89 20.05 -26.80
N GLY A 6 51.56 21.24 -27.24
CA GLY A 6 51.81 21.82 -28.56
C GLY A 6 53.22 22.13 -28.97
N ASP A 7 53.24 22.57 -30.14
CA ASP A 7 54.01 23.57 -30.88
C ASP A 7 55.07 23.09 -31.87
N GLY A 8 54.86 23.42 -33.11
CA GLY A 8 55.71 24.08 -34.07
C GLY A 8 56.81 23.27 -34.75
N GLY A 9 56.73 23.14 -36.08
CA GLY A 9 57.91 22.94 -36.89
C GLY A 9 57.71 22.12 -38.16
N ASP A 10 57.54 22.78 -39.25
CA ASP A 10 57.62 22.48 -40.67
C ASP A 10 58.75 21.56 -41.07
N GLY A 11 58.53 20.62 -42.01
CA GLY A 11 59.58 19.87 -42.67
C GLY A 11 59.10 18.55 -43.27
N GLY A 12 58.69 18.57 -44.54
CA GLY A 12 58.35 17.38 -45.30
C GLY A 12 59.48 16.37 -45.46
N ASP A 13 59.15 15.13 -45.52
CA ASP A 13 59.58 14.20 -46.56
C ASP A 13 58.88 12.83 -46.48
N LYS A 14 58.50 12.36 -47.66
CA LYS A 14 58.27 11.03 -48.24
C LYS A 14 58.09 9.82 -47.33
N GLY A 15 57.00 9.15 -47.63
CA GLY A 15 56.56 7.86 -47.12
C GLY A 15 57.61 6.74 -47.31
N ASP A 16 57.61 5.88 -46.34
CA ASP A 16 58.06 4.50 -46.52
C ASP A 16 57.16 3.56 -45.72
N SER A 17 56.21 2.92 -46.40
CA SER A 17 55.35 1.89 -45.86
C SER A 17 56.13 0.60 -45.64
N ARG A 18 56.84 0.49 -44.50
CA ARG A 18 57.45 -0.80 -44.10
C ARG A 18 56.34 -1.55 -43.25
N LYS A 19 55.67 -2.47 -43.94
CA LYS A 19 55.04 -3.60 -43.28
C LYS A 19 56.16 -4.36 -42.53
N SER A 20 56.17 -4.27 -41.20
CA SER A 20 57.04 -5.10 -40.37
C SER A 20 56.63 -6.56 -40.55
N ALA A 21 57.59 -7.35 -41.10
CA ALA A 21 57.45 -8.80 -41.18
C ALA A 21 57.28 -9.40 -39.77
N PRO A 22 56.56 -10.53 -39.62
CA PRO A 22 56.41 -11.19 -38.30
C PRO A 22 57.81 -11.62 -37.82
N ALA A 23 58.08 -11.29 -36.55
CA ALA A 23 59.36 -11.61 -35.90
C ALA A 23 59.61 -13.13 -35.94
N SER A 24 60.86 -13.52 -36.29
CA SER A 24 61.31 -14.92 -36.36
C SER A 24 61.22 -15.58 -34.96
N PRO A 25 60.97 -16.89 -34.87
CA PRO A 25 60.74 -17.59 -33.55
C PRO A 25 61.93 -17.45 -32.58
N ALA A 26 63.13 -17.23 -33.03
CA ALA A 26 64.31 -17.05 -32.19
C ALA A 26 64.41 -15.70 -31.47
N SER A 27 63.70 -14.64 -31.94
CA SER A 27 63.67 -13.32 -31.29
C SER A 27 62.60 -13.23 -30.18
N LEU A 28 61.63 -14.10 -30.19
CA LEU A 28 60.56 -14.16 -29.18
C LEU A 28 61.02 -14.74 -27.84
N ALA A 29 61.97 -15.64 -27.82
CA ALA A 29 62.48 -16.31 -26.63
C ALA A 29 63.10 -15.38 -25.55
N GLN A 30 63.60 -14.17 -25.96
CA GLN A 30 64.17 -13.16 -25.06
C GLN A 30 63.26 -11.96 -24.77
N SER A 31 62.08 -11.85 -25.37
CA SER A 31 61.17 -10.73 -25.20
C SER A 31 60.33 -10.92 -23.93
N ARG A 32 60.20 -9.86 -23.11
CA ARG A 32 59.30 -9.78 -21.96
C ARG A 32 58.13 -8.90 -22.32
N THR A 33 56.92 -9.46 -22.30
CA THR A 33 55.69 -8.75 -22.57
C THR A 33 54.96 -8.49 -21.26
N ALA A 34 54.66 -7.24 -20.96
CA ALA A 34 53.81 -6.87 -19.83
C ALA A 34 52.45 -6.40 -20.34
N ILE A 35 51.39 -6.98 -19.83
CA ILE A 35 50.00 -6.61 -20.12
C ILE A 35 49.39 -6.05 -18.85
N ILE A 36 48.80 -4.84 -18.94
CA ILE A 36 48.14 -4.16 -17.84
C ILE A 36 46.70 -3.92 -18.27
N GLY A 37 45.75 -4.45 -17.48
CA GLY A 37 44.30 -4.25 -17.67
C GLY A 37 43.71 -3.30 -16.63
N ARG A 38 42.80 -2.45 -17.06
CA ARG A 38 41.93 -1.65 -16.16
C ARG A 38 40.51 -1.71 -16.67
N SER A 39 39.54 -2.04 -15.79
CA SER A 39 38.11 -2.06 -16.09
C SER A 39 37.36 -1.06 -15.24
N ARG A 40 36.39 -0.40 -15.86
CA ARG A 40 35.32 0.40 -15.18
C ARG A 40 34.01 -0.33 -15.15
N ILE A 41 33.94 -1.56 -15.64
CA ILE A 41 32.74 -2.39 -15.66
C ILE A 41 32.75 -3.23 -14.38
N GLU A 42 31.81 -3.00 -13.48
CA GLU A 42 31.78 -3.63 -12.15
C GLU A 42 31.62 -5.16 -12.19
N GLU A 43 31.02 -5.69 -13.26
CA GLU A 43 30.75 -7.12 -13.42
C GLU A 43 31.90 -7.87 -14.12
N THR A 44 33.01 -7.23 -14.45
CA THR A 44 34.21 -7.87 -15.02
C THR A 44 35.27 -8.06 -13.95
N SER A 45 35.91 -9.24 -13.95
CA SER A 45 37.04 -9.55 -13.08
C SER A 45 38.32 -9.70 -13.92
N LEU A 46 39.16 -8.65 -13.95
CA LEU A 46 40.46 -8.73 -14.59
C LEU A 46 41.41 -9.67 -13.82
N GLN A 47 41.18 -9.86 -12.51
CA GLN A 47 41.94 -10.83 -11.73
C GLN A 47 41.76 -12.24 -12.29
N ASP A 48 40.51 -12.68 -12.51
CA ASP A 48 40.19 -14.02 -13.00
C ASP A 48 40.69 -14.26 -14.44
N LEU A 49 40.81 -13.18 -15.23
CA LEU A 49 41.36 -13.24 -16.57
C LEU A 49 42.91 -13.38 -16.58
N PHE A 50 43.61 -12.73 -15.63
CA PHE A 50 45.07 -12.69 -15.60
C PHE A 50 45.67 -13.82 -14.73
N GLU A 51 44.94 -14.36 -13.77
CA GLU A 51 45.37 -15.43 -12.85
C GLU A 51 45.82 -16.70 -13.59
N PRO A 52 45.12 -17.22 -14.64
CA PRO A 52 45.52 -18.38 -15.39
C PRO A 52 46.84 -18.17 -16.17
N LEU A 53 47.21 -16.91 -16.44
CA LEU A 53 48.45 -16.53 -17.12
C LEU A 53 49.61 -16.24 -16.15
N GLY A 54 49.41 -16.47 -14.86
CA GLY A 54 50.37 -16.16 -13.80
C GLY A 54 50.47 -14.68 -13.44
N GLY A 55 49.42 -13.90 -13.78
CA GLY A 55 49.24 -12.51 -13.39
C GLY A 55 48.52 -12.36 -12.06
N GLY A 56 48.29 -11.13 -11.63
CA GLY A 56 47.58 -10.81 -10.41
C GLY A 56 47.12 -9.37 -10.37
N GLY A 57 46.27 -9.07 -9.38
CA GLY A 57 45.68 -7.74 -9.17
C GLY A 57 44.33 -7.81 -8.48
N HIS A 58 43.47 -6.88 -8.78
CA HIS A 58 42.09 -6.82 -8.32
C HIS A 58 41.12 -6.90 -9.52
N SER A 59 39.82 -7.10 -9.24
CA SER A 59 38.83 -7.19 -10.31
C SER A 59 38.85 -6.01 -11.30
N GLN A 60 39.19 -4.80 -10.86
CA GLN A 60 39.20 -3.60 -11.68
C GLN A 60 40.62 -3.25 -12.26
N ALA A 61 41.70 -3.85 -11.76
CA ALA A 61 43.03 -3.58 -12.21
C ALA A 61 43.95 -4.78 -11.96
N ALA A 62 44.48 -5.38 -13.04
CA ALA A 62 45.36 -6.52 -12.96
C ALA A 62 46.48 -6.41 -14.00
N SER A 63 47.60 -7.15 -13.78
CA SER A 63 48.72 -7.18 -14.70
C SER A 63 49.32 -8.57 -14.77
N VAL A 64 49.93 -8.88 -15.92
CA VAL A 64 50.69 -10.11 -16.14
C VAL A 64 51.98 -9.81 -16.92
N SER A 65 53.02 -10.54 -16.60
CA SER A 65 54.32 -10.43 -17.29
C SER A 65 54.73 -11.78 -17.83
N LEU A 66 54.72 -11.89 -19.16
CA LEU A 66 54.98 -13.13 -19.90
C LEU A 66 56.32 -13.08 -20.64
N ARG A 67 56.96 -14.24 -20.81
CA ARG A 67 58.22 -14.36 -21.56
C ARG A 67 58.00 -15.31 -22.75
N GLY A 68 58.58 -14.95 -23.89
CA GLY A 68 58.57 -15.82 -25.07
C GLY A 68 57.20 -16.01 -25.73
N VAL A 69 56.24 -15.08 -25.51
CA VAL A 69 54.90 -15.14 -26.09
C VAL A 69 54.68 -14.03 -27.10
N ASN A 70 53.85 -14.27 -28.08
CA ASN A 70 53.35 -13.24 -28.97
C ASN A 70 52.30 -12.39 -28.25
N ALA A 71 52.60 -11.11 -28.04
CA ALA A 71 51.70 -10.19 -27.31
C ALA A 71 50.31 -10.08 -27.95
N TRP A 72 50.22 -10.13 -29.27
CA TRP A 72 48.97 -10.01 -29.99
C TRP A 72 48.05 -11.22 -29.79
N GLU A 73 48.60 -12.43 -29.81
CA GLU A 73 47.83 -13.66 -29.55
C GLU A 73 47.27 -13.69 -28.14
N VAL A 74 48.04 -13.26 -27.14
CA VAL A 74 47.59 -13.20 -25.74
C VAL A 74 46.53 -12.12 -25.57
N ILE A 75 46.67 -10.97 -26.21
CA ILE A 75 45.65 -9.91 -26.16
C ILE A 75 44.35 -10.39 -26.81
N GLU A 76 44.44 -11.04 -27.96
CA GLU A 76 43.26 -11.58 -28.66
C GLU A 76 42.53 -12.62 -27.80
N GLN A 77 43.25 -13.51 -27.15
CA GLN A 77 42.68 -14.48 -26.20
C GLN A 77 42.05 -13.80 -25.00
N LEU A 78 42.69 -12.80 -24.40
CA LEU A 78 42.14 -12.03 -23.28
C LEU A 78 40.90 -11.24 -23.70
N VAL A 79 40.86 -10.68 -24.91
CA VAL A 79 39.69 -9.96 -25.44
C VAL A 79 38.52 -10.91 -25.65
N GLU A 80 38.74 -12.13 -26.15
CA GLU A 80 37.65 -13.13 -26.27
C GLU A 80 37.09 -13.54 -24.91
N GLN A 81 37.96 -13.83 -23.93
CA GLN A 81 37.55 -14.15 -22.57
C GLN A 81 36.82 -12.95 -21.88
N LEU A 82 37.28 -11.73 -22.17
CA LEU A 82 36.63 -10.52 -21.65
C LEU A 82 35.23 -10.34 -22.24
N LYS A 83 35.02 -10.65 -23.52
CA LYS A 83 33.71 -10.62 -24.15
C LYS A 83 32.72 -11.55 -23.47
N GLU A 84 33.15 -12.70 -22.95
CA GLU A 84 32.30 -13.63 -22.20
C GLU A 84 31.89 -13.07 -20.81
N GLN A 85 32.72 -12.23 -20.21
CA GLN A 85 32.43 -11.59 -18.90
C GLN A 85 31.62 -10.31 -19.04
N ILE A 86 31.67 -9.62 -20.19
CA ILE A 86 30.93 -8.37 -20.39
C ILE A 86 29.42 -8.70 -20.45
N PRO A 87 28.59 -8.16 -19.54
CA PRO A 87 27.14 -8.37 -19.61
C PRO A 87 26.62 -7.79 -20.94
N GLU A 88 25.70 -8.52 -21.57
CA GLU A 88 24.99 -8.02 -22.73
C GLU A 88 24.32 -6.68 -22.42
N PRO A 89 24.44 -5.67 -23.31
CA PRO A 89 23.80 -4.39 -23.08
C PRO A 89 22.28 -4.55 -23.03
N LEU A 90 21.64 -3.85 -22.10
CA LEU A 90 20.17 -3.84 -21.99
C LEU A 90 19.54 -3.54 -23.35
N THR A 91 18.49 -4.29 -23.68
CA THR A 91 17.75 -4.18 -24.93
C THR A 91 16.41 -3.48 -24.73
N ALA A 92 15.78 -3.08 -25.84
CA ALA A 92 14.44 -2.50 -25.82
C ALA A 92 13.42 -3.43 -25.15
N ARG A 93 13.60 -4.75 -25.27
CA ARG A 93 12.73 -5.77 -24.63
C ARG A 93 12.72 -5.66 -23.11
N GLU A 94 13.85 -5.31 -22.52
CA GLU A 94 14.00 -5.17 -21.07
C GLU A 94 13.56 -3.81 -20.56
N LEU A 95 13.59 -2.79 -21.44
CA LEU A 95 13.29 -1.40 -21.11
C LEU A 95 11.84 -1.03 -21.38
N MET A 96 11.19 -1.67 -22.37
CA MET A 96 9.88 -1.29 -22.87
C MET A 96 8.78 -1.52 -21.84
N SER A 97 7.81 -0.61 -21.83
CA SER A 97 6.49 -0.83 -21.22
C SER A 97 5.61 -1.61 -22.20
N SER A 98 5.05 -2.72 -21.75
CA SER A 98 4.12 -3.57 -22.49
C SER A 98 3.03 -4.07 -21.54
N PRO A 99 1.76 -4.24 -21.98
CA PRO A 99 1.24 -3.89 -23.30
C PRO A 99 1.11 -2.38 -23.51
N VAL A 100 1.19 -1.94 -24.76
CA VAL A 100 1.01 -0.53 -25.12
C VAL A 100 -0.47 -0.20 -25.24
N ARG A 101 -0.92 0.86 -24.56
CA ARG A 101 -2.27 1.37 -24.79
C ARG A 101 -2.31 2.09 -26.13
N THR A 102 -3.22 1.65 -27.00
CA THR A 102 -3.42 2.17 -28.34
C THR A 102 -4.80 2.83 -28.48
N ILE A 103 -4.93 3.70 -29.47
CA ILE A 103 -6.19 4.31 -29.90
C ILE A 103 -6.31 4.22 -31.42
N ARG A 104 -7.51 4.46 -31.93
CA ARG A 104 -7.78 4.47 -33.39
C ARG A 104 -7.61 5.88 -33.96
N PRO A 105 -7.33 6.02 -35.26
CA PRO A 105 -7.19 7.32 -35.92
C PRO A 105 -8.44 8.20 -35.81
N GLU A 106 -9.63 7.60 -35.71
CA GLU A 106 -10.95 8.23 -35.60
C GLU A 106 -11.30 8.63 -34.16
N THR A 107 -10.54 8.17 -33.14
CA THR A 107 -10.73 8.57 -31.73
C THR A 107 -10.71 10.09 -31.62
N THR A 108 -11.66 10.67 -30.90
CA THR A 108 -11.73 12.12 -30.71
C THR A 108 -10.63 12.63 -29.77
N ILE A 109 -10.21 13.88 -29.92
CA ILE A 109 -9.24 14.55 -29.07
C ILE A 109 -9.67 14.52 -27.59
N SER A 110 -10.97 14.74 -27.31
CA SER A 110 -11.51 14.68 -25.95
C SER A 110 -11.41 13.27 -25.35
N GLU A 111 -11.65 12.23 -26.14
CA GLU A 111 -11.53 10.85 -25.70
C GLU A 111 -10.06 10.45 -25.49
N ALA A 112 -9.16 10.86 -26.40
CA ALA A 112 -7.73 10.66 -26.27
C ALA A 112 -7.18 11.34 -25.00
N GLN A 113 -7.66 12.58 -24.67
CA GLN A 113 -7.33 13.25 -23.41
C GLN A 113 -7.76 12.42 -22.20
N ARG A 114 -9.00 11.91 -22.21
CA ARG A 114 -9.53 11.08 -21.12
C ARG A 114 -8.66 9.83 -20.91
N ILE A 115 -8.23 9.17 -22.00
CA ILE A 115 -7.35 8.02 -21.96
C ILE A 115 -5.97 8.40 -21.40
N LEU A 116 -5.38 9.52 -21.82
CA LEU A 116 -4.11 10.01 -21.26
C LEU A 116 -4.20 10.27 -19.76
N LEU A 117 -5.27 10.92 -19.31
CA LEU A 117 -5.49 11.20 -17.88
C LEU A 117 -5.69 9.91 -17.09
N ARG A 118 -6.53 9.01 -17.63
CA ARG A 118 -6.86 7.71 -17.00
C ARG A 118 -5.63 6.87 -16.71
N TYR A 119 -4.67 6.81 -17.64
CA TYR A 119 -3.50 5.95 -17.53
C TYR A 119 -2.22 6.68 -17.14
N GLY A 120 -2.28 7.98 -16.88
CA GLY A 120 -1.12 8.80 -16.55
C GLY A 120 -0.08 8.86 -17.67
N HIS A 121 -0.49 8.65 -18.92
CA HIS A 121 0.43 8.64 -20.05
C HIS A 121 0.73 10.06 -20.54
N SER A 122 1.89 10.23 -21.15
CA SER A 122 2.29 11.48 -21.81
C SER A 122 2.11 11.46 -23.33
N GLY A 123 1.56 10.35 -23.88
CA GLY A 123 1.21 10.18 -25.27
C GLY A 123 0.65 8.79 -25.54
N LEU A 124 -0.04 8.63 -26.66
CA LEU A 124 -0.71 7.42 -27.09
C LEU A 124 -0.25 6.99 -28.47
N SER A 125 -0.07 5.69 -28.66
CA SER A 125 0.17 5.09 -29.96
C SER A 125 -1.15 4.93 -30.71
N VAL A 126 -1.18 5.30 -31.98
CA VAL A 126 -2.35 5.20 -32.85
C VAL A 126 -2.16 4.02 -33.80
N VAL A 127 -3.10 3.09 -33.82
CA VAL A 127 -3.04 1.89 -34.65
C VAL A 127 -4.27 1.80 -35.57
N ASP A 128 -4.09 1.22 -36.78
CA ASP A 128 -5.18 0.97 -37.71
C ASP A 128 -6.02 -0.27 -37.33
N GLU A 129 -6.97 -0.64 -38.15
CA GLU A 129 -7.88 -1.77 -37.94
C GLU A 129 -7.13 -3.13 -37.86
N LEU A 130 -5.94 -3.22 -38.44
CA LEU A 130 -5.07 -4.39 -38.40
C LEU A 130 -4.06 -4.35 -37.23
N ASP A 131 -4.26 -3.43 -36.28
CA ASP A 131 -3.36 -3.15 -35.13
C ASP A 131 -1.93 -2.72 -35.51
N LYS A 132 -1.75 -2.25 -36.75
CA LYS A 132 -0.47 -1.71 -37.22
C LYS A 132 -0.31 -0.25 -36.76
N LEU A 133 0.87 0.10 -36.28
CA LEU A 133 1.18 1.46 -35.83
C LEU A 133 1.14 2.46 -37.01
N VAL A 134 0.27 3.47 -36.92
CA VAL A 134 0.09 4.51 -37.96
C VAL A 134 0.41 5.92 -37.47
N GLY A 135 0.55 6.11 -36.14
CA GLY A 135 0.84 7.42 -35.56
C GLY A 135 1.12 7.38 -34.08
N ILE A 136 1.59 8.53 -33.57
CA ILE A 136 1.65 8.81 -32.13
C ILE A 136 1.06 10.20 -31.90
N ILE A 137 0.24 10.35 -30.85
CA ILE A 137 -0.21 11.66 -30.38
C ILE A 137 0.31 11.92 -28.96
N SER A 138 0.91 13.09 -28.74
CA SER A 138 1.42 13.47 -27.43
C SER A 138 0.37 14.27 -26.64
N ARG A 139 0.57 14.39 -25.32
CA ARG A 139 -0.24 15.27 -24.47
C ARG A 139 -0.25 16.70 -25.00
N ARG A 140 0.92 17.21 -25.44
CA ARG A 140 1.05 18.56 -26.00
C ARG A 140 0.16 18.78 -27.23
N ASP A 141 0.09 17.79 -28.13
CA ASP A 141 -0.74 17.87 -29.34
C ASP A 141 -2.23 17.89 -28.98
N ILE A 142 -2.63 17.08 -27.99
CA ILE A 142 -4.00 17.05 -27.48
C ILE A 142 -4.36 18.35 -26.78
N ASP A 143 -3.50 18.86 -25.88
CA ASP A 143 -3.75 20.11 -25.16
C ASP A 143 -3.83 21.29 -26.13
N LEU A 144 -3.00 21.31 -27.17
CA LEU A 144 -3.06 22.32 -28.24
C LEU A 144 -4.37 22.25 -29.03
N ALA A 145 -4.79 21.06 -29.41
CA ALA A 145 -6.07 20.86 -30.13
C ALA A 145 -7.27 21.31 -29.28
N LEU A 146 -7.26 21.01 -27.99
CA LEU A 146 -8.30 21.43 -27.04
C LEU A 146 -8.30 22.95 -26.83
N HIS A 147 -7.13 23.57 -26.72
CA HIS A 147 -7.00 25.02 -26.61
C HIS A 147 -7.60 25.74 -27.83
N HIS A 148 -7.48 25.14 -29.01
CA HIS A 148 -8.10 25.65 -30.25
C HIS A 148 -9.60 25.26 -30.44
N GLY A 149 -10.20 24.59 -29.43
CA GLY A 149 -11.62 24.22 -29.47
C GLY A 149 -11.95 22.96 -30.28
N PHE A 150 -10.97 22.17 -30.70
CA PHE A 150 -11.12 20.97 -31.52
C PHE A 150 -11.34 19.67 -30.72
N SER A 151 -12.16 19.73 -29.68
CA SER A 151 -12.42 18.59 -28.79
C SER A 151 -13.00 17.36 -29.51
N HIS A 152 -13.83 17.58 -30.55
CA HIS A 152 -14.48 16.54 -31.34
C HIS A 152 -13.68 16.11 -32.58
N ALA A 153 -12.55 16.76 -32.87
CA ALA A 153 -11.73 16.40 -34.03
C ALA A 153 -11.07 15.01 -33.83
N PRO A 154 -10.92 14.22 -34.92
CA PRO A 154 -10.26 12.93 -34.85
C PRO A 154 -8.75 13.10 -34.69
N VAL A 155 -8.14 12.19 -33.91
CA VAL A 155 -6.71 12.16 -33.62
C VAL A 155 -5.83 12.15 -34.88
N LYS A 156 -6.27 11.54 -35.97
CA LYS A 156 -5.54 11.46 -37.26
C LYS A 156 -5.10 12.82 -37.81
N GLY A 157 -5.80 13.90 -37.44
CA GLY A 157 -5.44 15.27 -37.83
C GLY A 157 -4.30 15.88 -37.05
N TYR A 158 -3.98 15.35 -35.89
CA TYR A 158 -3.02 15.93 -34.94
C TYR A 158 -1.86 14.99 -34.59
N MET A 159 -1.95 13.70 -34.96
CA MET A 159 -0.91 12.71 -34.65
C MET A 159 0.33 12.90 -35.54
N THR A 160 1.48 12.60 -35.00
CA THR A 160 2.72 12.47 -35.76
C THR A 160 2.73 11.16 -36.52
N LYS A 161 2.91 11.20 -37.85
CA LYS A 161 2.91 10.04 -38.76
C LYS A 161 4.31 9.52 -39.08
N ASN A 162 5.32 10.40 -39.15
CA ASN A 162 6.69 10.00 -39.44
C ASN A 162 7.36 9.48 -38.16
N LEU A 163 7.19 8.21 -37.88
CA LEU A 163 7.62 7.59 -36.65
C LEU A 163 9.00 6.94 -36.78
N LYS A 164 9.82 7.11 -35.74
CA LYS A 164 10.99 6.27 -35.51
C LYS A 164 10.59 5.11 -34.63
N THR A 165 10.88 3.90 -35.09
CA THR A 165 10.57 2.65 -34.37
C THR A 165 11.86 1.87 -34.12
N ILE A 166 11.82 0.98 -33.15
CA ILE A 166 12.92 0.09 -32.80
C ILE A 166 12.41 -1.35 -32.70
N THR A 167 13.34 -2.29 -32.67
CA THR A 167 13.04 -3.70 -32.44
C THR A 167 13.31 -4.09 -30.99
N PRO A 168 12.75 -5.20 -30.47
CA PRO A 168 13.05 -5.69 -29.12
C PRO A 168 14.53 -5.92 -28.83
N LYS A 169 15.34 -6.16 -29.86
CA LYS A 169 16.78 -6.39 -29.75
C LYS A 169 17.63 -5.11 -29.78
N THR A 170 17.02 -3.95 -30.02
CA THR A 170 17.74 -2.68 -30.07
C THR A 170 18.36 -2.36 -28.71
N THR A 171 19.66 -2.09 -28.66
CA THR A 171 20.40 -1.89 -27.41
C THR A 171 20.16 -0.49 -26.82
N LEU A 172 20.35 -0.34 -25.51
CA LEU A 172 20.21 0.95 -24.80
C LEU A 172 21.06 2.08 -25.42
N PRO A 173 22.35 1.91 -25.79
CA PRO A 173 23.13 2.96 -26.46
C PRO A 173 22.50 3.42 -27.77
N SER A 174 21.99 2.47 -28.57
CA SER A 174 21.29 2.80 -29.82
C SER A 174 19.98 3.55 -29.58
N ILE A 175 19.23 3.18 -28.55
CA ILE A 175 18.00 3.87 -28.13
C ILE A 175 18.31 5.31 -27.72
N GLN A 176 19.35 5.52 -26.91
CA GLN A 176 19.81 6.83 -26.49
C GLN A 176 20.19 7.71 -27.67
N SER A 177 21.01 7.17 -28.60
CA SER A 177 21.43 7.87 -29.83
C SER A 177 20.19 8.32 -30.65
N LEU A 178 19.20 7.44 -30.85
CA LEU A 178 17.99 7.77 -31.59
C LEU A 178 17.17 8.86 -30.90
N MET A 179 17.02 8.80 -29.58
CA MET A 179 16.25 9.78 -28.81
C MET A 179 16.89 11.18 -28.86
N VAL A 180 18.24 11.23 -28.79
CA VAL A 180 19.00 12.48 -28.85
C VAL A 180 19.01 13.03 -30.27
N THR A 181 19.35 12.21 -31.26
CA THR A 181 19.48 12.64 -32.67
C THR A 181 18.16 13.21 -33.24
N TYR A 182 17.03 12.62 -32.88
CA TYR A 182 15.72 13.03 -33.42
C TYR A 182 14.89 13.86 -32.44
N ASP A 183 15.42 14.18 -31.25
CA ASP A 183 14.73 14.87 -30.14
C ASP A 183 13.36 14.25 -29.82
N ILE A 184 13.32 12.92 -29.74
CA ILE A 184 12.08 12.20 -29.46
C ILE A 184 12.09 11.62 -28.07
N GLY A 185 10.95 11.73 -27.38
CA GLY A 185 10.81 11.28 -26.00
C GLY A 185 10.29 9.85 -25.86
N ARG A 186 9.95 9.19 -26.97
CA ARG A 186 9.40 7.83 -26.95
C ARG A 186 9.61 7.11 -28.27
N LEU A 187 9.90 5.82 -28.20
CA LEU A 187 10.16 4.94 -29.33
C LEU A 187 9.25 3.71 -29.25
N PRO A 188 8.31 3.53 -30.18
CA PRO A 188 7.57 2.28 -30.30
C PRO A 188 8.48 1.12 -30.64
N VAL A 189 8.22 -0.02 -30.04
CA VAL A 189 8.93 -1.28 -30.28
C VAL A 189 8.05 -2.16 -31.16
N ILE A 190 8.56 -2.52 -32.32
CA ILE A 190 7.87 -3.32 -33.33
C ILE A 190 8.55 -4.68 -33.46
N GLU A 191 7.76 -5.76 -33.43
CA GLU A 191 8.18 -7.14 -33.69
C GLU A 191 7.18 -7.74 -34.68
N ASP A 192 7.68 -8.29 -35.78
CA ASP A 192 6.86 -8.89 -36.86
C ASP A 192 5.75 -7.96 -37.39
N GLY A 193 6.02 -6.66 -37.46
CA GLY A 193 5.08 -5.64 -37.92
C GLY A 193 4.05 -5.19 -36.88
N GLN A 194 4.03 -5.78 -35.69
CA GLN A 194 3.10 -5.47 -34.62
C GLN A 194 3.76 -4.63 -33.52
N LEU A 195 2.99 -3.74 -32.90
CA LEU A 195 3.43 -2.93 -31.76
C LEU A 195 3.46 -3.78 -30.48
N VAL A 196 4.65 -4.13 -30.00
CA VAL A 196 4.84 -4.98 -28.83
C VAL A 196 5.22 -4.21 -27.57
N GLY A 197 5.70 -2.98 -27.69
CA GLY A 197 6.13 -2.18 -26.54
C GLY A 197 6.37 -0.72 -26.89
N ILE A 198 6.70 0.08 -25.88
CA ILE A 198 7.13 1.47 -26.03
C ILE A 198 8.25 1.75 -25.02
N VAL A 199 9.35 2.37 -25.47
CA VAL A 199 10.42 2.87 -24.62
C VAL A 199 10.35 4.38 -24.55
N THR A 200 10.37 4.94 -23.35
CA THR A 200 10.31 6.39 -23.12
C THR A 200 11.66 6.96 -22.65
N ARG A 201 11.84 8.28 -22.77
CA ARG A 201 13.02 8.99 -22.22
C ARG A 201 13.19 8.71 -20.72
N THR A 202 12.09 8.60 -19.99
CA THR A 202 12.14 8.27 -18.56
C THR A 202 12.70 6.87 -18.30
N ASP A 203 12.40 5.90 -19.16
CA ASP A 203 12.92 4.54 -19.03
C ASP A 203 14.44 4.52 -19.27
N VAL A 204 14.91 5.31 -20.23
CA VAL A 204 16.33 5.51 -20.51
C VAL A 204 17.05 6.24 -19.38
N LEU A 205 16.47 7.36 -18.87
CA LEU A 205 17.09 8.14 -17.79
C LEU A 205 17.22 7.35 -16.49
N ARG A 206 16.28 6.46 -16.20
CA ARG A 206 16.37 5.56 -15.04
C ARG A 206 17.59 4.63 -15.11
N GLN A 207 18.09 4.32 -16.30
CA GLN A 207 19.28 3.50 -16.47
C GLN A 207 20.57 4.29 -16.22
N LEU A 208 20.55 5.60 -16.48
CA LEU A 208 21.73 6.47 -16.34
C LEU A 208 21.96 6.93 -14.89
N HIS A 209 20.97 6.82 -14.04
CA HIS A 209 21.04 7.20 -12.62
C HIS A 209 20.80 6.00 -11.70
N PRO A 210 21.75 5.06 -11.60
CA PRO A 210 21.60 3.86 -10.78
C PRO A 210 21.39 4.16 -9.29
N GLU A 211 21.78 5.34 -8.81
CA GLU A 211 21.56 5.77 -7.43
C GLU A 211 20.14 6.25 -7.15
N ARG A 212 19.33 6.57 -8.19
CA ARG A 212 17.94 7.02 -8.07
C ARG A 212 16.90 6.10 -8.74
N GLY A 213 17.32 5.01 -9.34
CA GLY A 213 16.43 4.07 -10.02
C GLY A 213 17.20 3.25 -11.03
N SER A 214 17.96 2.26 -10.57
CA SER A 214 18.74 1.40 -11.46
C SER A 214 17.82 0.64 -12.40
N GLY A 215 18.22 0.64 -13.64
CA GLY A 215 17.52 0.05 -14.75
C GLY A 215 17.57 -1.45 -14.92
N LYS A 216 18.04 -2.13 -13.96
CA LYS A 216 17.46 -3.43 -13.66
C LYS A 216 16.31 -3.12 -12.74
N ASN A 217 15.11 -3.57 -13.01
CA ASN A 217 13.92 -3.54 -12.15
C ASN A 217 14.20 -4.15 -10.75
N TYR A 218 15.41 -4.00 -10.26
CA TYR A 218 16.02 -4.61 -9.11
C TYR A 218 16.59 -3.51 -8.22
N CYS A 219 16.36 -3.65 -6.97
CA CYS A 219 16.84 -2.81 -5.89
C CYS A 219 18.36 -2.60 -5.93
N PRO A 220 18.89 -1.35 -5.68
CA PRO A 220 20.29 -1.05 -5.54
C PRO A 220 20.91 -1.51 -4.21
N LEU A 221 20.50 -2.66 -3.70
CA LEU A 221 21.25 -3.32 -2.63
C LEU A 221 22.60 -3.78 -3.17
N PRO A 222 23.68 -3.71 -2.39
CA PRO A 222 24.88 -4.49 -2.65
C PRO A 222 24.50 -5.94 -2.96
N ILE A 223 25.13 -6.56 -3.94
CA ILE A 223 24.79 -7.92 -4.40
C ILE A 223 24.81 -8.91 -3.23
N SER A 224 25.73 -8.73 -2.28
CA SER A 224 25.81 -9.48 -1.02
C SER A 224 24.52 -9.42 -0.18
N ASP A 225 23.92 -8.24 -0.05
CA ASP A 225 22.73 -8.06 0.77
C ASP A 225 21.45 -8.57 0.07
N ARG A 226 21.40 -8.47 -1.29
CA ARG A 226 20.32 -9.04 -2.09
C ARG A 226 20.27 -10.56 -2.00
N GLN A 227 21.41 -11.19 -2.16
CA GLN A 227 21.51 -12.66 -2.09
C GLN A 227 21.12 -13.15 -0.70
N LEU A 228 21.58 -12.48 0.36
CA LEU A 228 21.29 -12.88 1.74
C LEU A 228 19.79 -12.77 2.08
N PHE A 229 19.10 -11.71 1.63
CA PHE A 229 17.68 -11.51 1.91
C PHE A 229 16.75 -12.48 1.17
N LEU A 230 17.10 -12.88 -0.03
CA LEU A 230 16.20 -13.61 -0.94
C LEU A 230 16.55 -15.10 -1.07
N THR A 231 17.80 -15.50 -0.77
CA THR A 231 18.24 -16.91 -0.80
C THR A 231 17.63 -17.76 0.31
N ASN A 232 17.22 -17.17 1.44
CA ASN A 232 16.71 -17.91 2.58
C ASN A 232 15.18 -17.78 2.78
N LEU A 233 14.42 -17.39 1.74
CA LEU A 233 12.98 -17.20 1.88
C LEU A 233 12.26 -18.47 2.35
N GLN A 234 12.70 -19.64 1.89
CA GLN A 234 12.17 -20.94 2.34
C GLN A 234 12.36 -21.15 3.86
N GLN A 235 13.48 -20.68 4.41
CA GLN A 235 13.77 -20.83 5.85
C GLN A 235 13.02 -19.79 6.69
N ARG A 236 12.63 -18.68 6.07
CA ARG A 236 11.96 -17.55 6.73
C ARG A 236 10.44 -17.64 6.74
N LEU A 237 9.87 -18.42 5.85
CA LEU A 237 8.43 -18.68 5.81
C LEU A 237 8.11 -20.05 6.45
N ALA A 238 6.93 -20.16 7.04
CA ALA A 238 6.43 -21.46 7.47
C ALA A 238 6.39 -22.42 6.28
N GLN A 239 6.85 -23.67 6.48
CA GLN A 239 6.97 -24.65 5.40
C GLN A 239 5.66 -24.86 4.61
N PRO A 240 4.46 -24.94 5.24
CA PRO A 240 3.21 -25.07 4.48
C PRO A 240 2.95 -23.86 3.56
N LEU A 241 3.26 -22.65 4.03
CA LEU A 241 3.10 -21.43 3.25
C LEU A 241 4.06 -21.39 2.05
N TRP A 242 5.31 -21.76 2.26
CA TRP A 242 6.30 -21.86 1.17
C TRP A 242 5.84 -22.85 0.07
N GLU A 243 5.36 -24.04 0.44
CA GLU A 243 4.85 -25.03 -0.51
C GLU A 243 3.61 -24.52 -1.26
N LEU A 244 2.71 -23.79 -0.58
CA LEU A 244 1.55 -23.17 -1.21
C LEU A 244 1.98 -22.13 -2.27
N LEU A 245 2.91 -21.23 -1.93
CA LEU A 245 3.43 -20.21 -2.86
C LEU A 245 4.12 -20.87 -4.07
N LYS A 246 4.85 -21.95 -3.85
CA LYS A 246 5.48 -22.74 -4.91
C LYS A 246 4.45 -23.41 -5.84
N GLN A 247 3.39 -24.00 -5.29
CA GLN A 247 2.29 -24.54 -6.07
C GLN A 247 1.57 -23.45 -6.89
N ALA A 248 1.36 -22.27 -6.29
CA ALA A 248 0.77 -21.13 -6.96
C ALA A 248 1.65 -20.66 -8.13
N ALA A 249 2.96 -20.55 -7.92
CA ALA A 249 3.91 -20.17 -8.96
C ALA A 249 3.94 -21.19 -10.12
N GLN A 250 3.93 -22.49 -9.83
CA GLN A 250 3.86 -23.54 -10.84
C GLN A 250 2.55 -23.50 -11.64
N ALA A 251 1.41 -23.28 -10.96
CA ALA A 251 0.11 -23.17 -11.59
C ALA A 251 0.00 -21.95 -12.51
N ALA A 252 0.62 -20.81 -12.14
CA ALA A 252 0.73 -19.62 -12.97
C ALA A 252 1.66 -19.87 -14.19
N GLN A 253 2.84 -20.45 -13.96
CA GLN A 253 3.82 -20.74 -15.03
C GLN A 253 3.26 -21.66 -16.12
N LYS A 254 2.51 -22.70 -15.73
CA LYS A 254 1.84 -23.61 -16.69
C LYS A 254 0.87 -22.89 -17.63
N ARG A 255 0.39 -21.69 -17.24
CA ARG A 255 -0.52 -20.85 -18.03
C ARG A 255 0.20 -19.71 -18.77
N GLY A 256 1.54 -19.64 -18.69
CA GLY A 256 2.33 -18.57 -19.26
C GLY A 256 2.24 -17.25 -18.50
N TRP A 257 1.82 -17.29 -17.24
CA TRP A 257 1.69 -16.09 -16.40
C TRP A 257 2.87 -15.92 -15.43
N HIS A 258 3.14 -14.69 -15.08
CA HIS A 258 4.02 -14.35 -13.97
C HIS A 258 3.20 -14.18 -12.68
N LEU A 259 3.75 -14.66 -11.57
CA LEU A 259 3.15 -14.51 -10.24
C LEU A 259 4.09 -13.69 -9.36
N TYR A 260 3.51 -12.74 -8.65
CA TYR A 260 4.21 -11.84 -7.74
C TYR A 260 3.56 -11.84 -6.36
N LEU A 261 4.37 -11.89 -5.31
CA LEU A 261 4.00 -11.46 -3.98
C LEU A 261 4.17 -9.93 -3.93
N VAL A 262 3.19 -9.20 -3.41
CA VAL A 262 3.17 -7.73 -3.44
C VAL A 262 2.76 -7.11 -2.09
N GLY A 263 2.88 -5.81 -1.99
CA GLY A 263 2.27 -5.06 -0.88
C GLY A 263 2.90 -5.28 0.48
N GLY A 264 2.04 -5.43 1.49
CA GLY A 264 2.44 -5.58 2.89
C GLY A 264 3.35 -6.77 3.14
N GLY A 265 3.08 -7.90 2.48
CA GLY A 265 3.90 -9.11 2.63
C GLY A 265 5.36 -8.90 2.23
N VAL A 266 5.63 -8.17 1.13
CA VAL A 266 7.01 -7.84 0.71
C VAL A 266 7.66 -6.89 1.70
N ARG A 267 6.96 -5.84 2.13
CA ARG A 267 7.45 -4.89 3.14
C ARG A 267 7.83 -5.61 4.43
N ASP A 268 6.96 -6.45 4.95
CA ASP A 268 7.15 -7.11 6.25
C ASP A 268 8.27 -8.16 6.16
N LEU A 269 8.43 -8.85 5.01
CA LEU A 269 9.60 -9.66 4.71
C LEU A 269 10.92 -8.88 4.75
N LEU A 270 10.92 -7.64 4.21
CA LEU A 270 12.11 -6.79 4.17
C LEU A 270 12.44 -6.13 5.52
N LEU A 271 11.45 -5.92 6.38
CA LEU A 271 11.62 -5.34 7.73
C LEU A 271 12.07 -6.38 8.76
N THR A 272 11.69 -7.64 8.59
CA THR A 272 12.04 -8.70 9.56
C THR A 272 13.50 -9.09 9.38
N PRO A 273 14.29 -9.21 10.46
CA PRO A 273 15.68 -9.67 10.40
C PRO A 273 15.83 -11.01 9.67
N VAL A 274 16.97 -11.21 8.99
CA VAL A 274 17.21 -12.38 8.13
C VAL A 274 17.12 -13.71 8.88
N ASN A 275 17.44 -13.71 10.16
CA ASN A 275 17.47 -14.91 11.01
C ASN A 275 16.12 -15.22 11.69
N GLU A 276 15.10 -14.42 11.43
CA GLU A 276 13.78 -14.59 12.03
C GLU A 276 12.76 -15.10 11.01
N THR A 277 11.82 -15.91 11.49
CA THR A 277 10.67 -16.35 10.69
C THR A 277 9.65 -15.23 10.57
N VAL A 278 9.08 -15.07 9.38
CA VAL A 278 8.06 -14.07 9.08
C VAL A 278 6.69 -14.73 9.13
N HIS A 279 5.82 -14.19 9.96
CA HIS A 279 4.41 -14.61 9.99
C HIS A 279 3.62 -13.68 9.06
N LEU A 280 3.15 -14.22 7.96
CA LEU A 280 2.26 -13.54 7.01
C LEU A 280 0.85 -14.12 7.16
N GLU A 281 -0.07 -13.32 7.64
CA GLU A 281 -1.50 -13.68 7.78
C GLU A 281 -2.30 -13.24 6.56
N ASP A 282 -1.94 -12.07 6.00
CA ASP A 282 -2.53 -11.51 4.79
C ASP A 282 -1.50 -11.50 3.65
N ILE A 283 -1.81 -12.19 2.57
CA ILE A 283 -0.92 -12.36 1.43
C ILE A 283 -1.59 -11.82 0.16
N ASP A 284 -0.99 -10.82 -0.44
CA ASP A 284 -1.39 -10.29 -1.74
C ASP A 284 -0.58 -10.94 -2.86
N LEU A 285 -1.24 -11.66 -3.76
CA LEU A 285 -0.65 -12.21 -4.98
C LEU A 285 -1.21 -11.48 -6.21
N VAL A 286 -0.32 -11.15 -7.14
CA VAL A 286 -0.69 -10.53 -8.42
C VAL A 286 -0.24 -11.40 -9.58
N VAL A 287 -1.14 -11.67 -10.51
CA VAL A 287 -0.90 -12.38 -11.76
C VAL A 287 -0.74 -11.39 -12.89
N ASP A 288 0.36 -11.47 -13.64
CA ASP A 288 0.63 -10.68 -14.83
C ASP A 288 0.90 -11.58 -16.04
N GLY A 289 0.61 -11.12 -17.25
CA GLY A 289 0.93 -11.80 -18.49
C GLY A 289 2.39 -11.58 -18.90
N PHE A 290 2.94 -12.54 -19.67
CA PHE A 290 4.27 -12.37 -20.26
C PHE A 290 4.16 -11.56 -21.56
N HIS A 291 4.66 -10.32 -21.56
CA HIS A 291 4.59 -9.34 -22.66
C HIS A 291 3.18 -8.89 -23.09
N HIS A 292 2.13 -9.49 -22.55
CA HIS A 292 0.73 -9.10 -22.76
C HIS A 292 0.08 -8.94 -21.38
N SER A 293 -0.98 -8.13 -21.28
CA SER A 293 -1.80 -8.17 -20.07
C SER A 293 -2.33 -9.60 -19.89
N ALA A 294 -2.28 -10.13 -18.66
CA ALA A 294 -2.99 -11.37 -18.39
C ALA A 294 -4.46 -11.22 -18.78
N GLU A 295 -5.08 -12.30 -19.25
CA GLU A 295 -6.50 -12.30 -19.55
C GLU A 295 -7.31 -11.77 -18.36
N ALA A 296 -8.37 -11.03 -18.66
CA ALA A 296 -9.28 -10.56 -17.62
C ALA A 296 -9.74 -11.76 -16.76
N GLY A 297 -9.54 -11.67 -15.45
CA GLY A 297 -9.87 -12.76 -14.52
C GLY A 297 -8.78 -13.84 -14.34
N ALA A 298 -7.55 -13.64 -14.82
CA ALA A 298 -6.44 -14.57 -14.60
C ALA A 298 -6.20 -14.88 -13.11
N GLY A 299 -6.28 -13.89 -12.23
CA GLY A 299 -6.20 -14.08 -10.78
C GLY A 299 -7.30 -14.99 -10.24
N VAL A 300 -8.54 -14.80 -10.70
CA VAL A 300 -9.67 -15.66 -10.33
C VAL A 300 -9.45 -17.11 -10.81
N ASN A 301 -8.93 -17.27 -12.03
CA ASN A 301 -8.63 -18.58 -12.58
C ASN A 301 -7.51 -19.28 -11.82
N LEU A 302 -6.49 -18.56 -11.36
CA LEU A 302 -5.45 -19.11 -10.50
C LEU A 302 -6.02 -19.53 -9.14
N ALA A 303 -6.86 -18.69 -8.52
CA ALA A 303 -7.52 -19.01 -7.25
C ALA A 303 -8.39 -20.28 -7.34
N LYS A 304 -9.16 -20.42 -8.42
CA LYS A 304 -9.94 -21.65 -8.71
C LYS A 304 -9.04 -22.87 -8.85
N ALA A 305 -7.87 -22.75 -9.47
CA ALA A 305 -6.92 -23.84 -9.60
C ALA A 305 -6.33 -24.24 -8.24
N LEU A 306 -5.95 -23.27 -7.41
CA LEU A 306 -5.45 -23.51 -6.05
C LEU A 306 -6.51 -24.11 -5.13
N ARG A 307 -7.77 -23.67 -5.25
CA ARG A 307 -8.90 -24.26 -4.49
C ARG A 307 -9.08 -25.76 -4.76
N LYS A 308 -8.74 -26.23 -5.98
CA LYS A 308 -8.75 -27.67 -6.30
C LYS A 308 -7.64 -28.43 -5.58
N ILE A 309 -6.48 -27.80 -5.38
CA ILE A 309 -5.33 -28.38 -4.66
C ILE A 309 -5.57 -28.35 -3.15
N TYR A 310 -6.17 -27.24 -2.66
CA TYR A 310 -6.45 -26.99 -1.24
C TYR A 310 -7.96 -26.94 -0.97
N PRO A 311 -8.65 -28.07 -0.90
CA PRO A 311 -10.10 -28.12 -0.73
C PRO A 311 -10.63 -27.54 0.58
N ALA A 312 -9.81 -27.40 1.61
CA ALA A 312 -10.16 -26.79 2.88
C ALA A 312 -10.33 -25.26 2.78
N ALA A 313 -9.72 -24.61 1.78
CA ALA A 313 -9.83 -23.17 1.60
C ALA A 313 -11.24 -22.77 1.14
N ARG A 314 -11.80 -21.70 1.73
CA ARG A 314 -13.00 -21.03 1.21
C ARG A 314 -12.59 -20.08 0.09
N LEU A 315 -13.24 -20.18 -1.07
CA LEU A 315 -13.00 -19.27 -2.20
C LEU A 315 -14.09 -18.19 -2.22
N GLU A 316 -13.68 -16.94 -2.20
CA GLU A 316 -14.52 -15.75 -2.43
C GLU A 316 -14.07 -15.06 -3.72
N ILE A 317 -15.02 -14.67 -4.59
CA ILE A 317 -14.73 -14.06 -5.89
C ILE A 317 -15.36 -12.67 -5.95
N HIS A 318 -14.53 -11.68 -6.23
CA HIS A 318 -14.93 -10.28 -6.41
C HIS A 318 -14.77 -9.90 -7.90
N GLY A 319 -15.73 -10.36 -8.73
CA GLY A 319 -15.65 -10.28 -10.20
C GLY A 319 -15.49 -8.87 -10.74
N ALA A 320 -16.17 -7.87 -10.14
CA ALA A 320 -16.07 -6.47 -10.54
C ALA A 320 -14.62 -5.92 -10.44
N PHE A 321 -13.80 -6.49 -9.55
CA PHE A 321 -12.41 -6.08 -9.34
C PHE A 321 -11.38 -7.09 -9.86
N GLN A 322 -11.81 -8.15 -10.53
CA GLN A 322 -10.97 -9.23 -11.04
C GLN A 322 -10.05 -9.85 -9.97
N THR A 323 -10.56 -9.97 -8.74
CA THR A 323 -9.86 -10.53 -7.58
C THR A 323 -10.61 -11.73 -7.01
N ALA A 324 -9.87 -12.62 -6.37
CA ALA A 324 -10.42 -13.71 -5.59
C ALA A 324 -9.61 -13.89 -4.31
N ALA A 325 -10.27 -14.28 -3.21
CA ALA A 325 -9.64 -14.59 -1.95
C ALA A 325 -9.75 -16.10 -1.65
N LEU A 326 -8.69 -16.66 -1.12
CA LEU A 326 -8.66 -17.97 -0.49
C LEU A 326 -8.50 -17.78 1.01
N LEU A 327 -9.43 -18.32 1.79
CA LEU A 327 -9.47 -18.16 3.24
C LEU A 327 -9.41 -19.52 3.93
N TRP A 328 -8.52 -19.63 4.90
CA TRP A 328 -8.51 -20.68 5.90
C TRP A 328 -8.93 -20.08 7.24
N HIS A 329 -9.74 -20.77 8.00
CA HIS A 329 -10.17 -20.32 9.33
C HIS A 329 -9.99 -21.45 10.33
N ASN A 330 -9.13 -21.23 11.33
CA ASN A 330 -8.75 -22.22 12.33
C ASN A 330 -8.32 -23.57 11.72
N ASP A 331 -7.66 -23.52 10.54
CA ASP A 331 -7.13 -24.69 9.87
C ASP A 331 -5.91 -25.26 10.64
N SER A 332 -5.77 -26.57 10.69
CA SER A 332 -4.69 -27.24 11.46
C SER A 332 -3.29 -26.98 10.90
N VAL A 333 -3.17 -26.61 9.61
CA VAL A 333 -1.91 -26.40 8.90
C VAL A 333 -1.63 -24.92 8.68
N PHE A 334 -2.66 -24.17 8.27
CA PHE A 334 -2.54 -22.75 7.87
C PHE A 334 -3.07 -21.78 8.93
N GLY A 335 -3.73 -22.26 9.99
CA GLY A 335 -4.34 -21.38 10.98
C GLY A 335 -5.46 -20.54 10.36
N SER A 336 -5.39 -19.24 10.55
CA SER A 336 -6.28 -18.24 9.90
C SER A 336 -5.47 -17.48 8.86
N LEU A 337 -5.37 -18.05 7.65
CA LEU A 337 -4.63 -17.47 6.52
C LEU A 337 -5.59 -16.88 5.50
N TRP A 338 -5.25 -15.69 5.01
CA TRP A 338 -5.95 -14.99 3.93
C TRP A 338 -5.01 -14.75 2.75
N ILE A 339 -5.39 -15.18 1.55
CA ILE A 339 -4.63 -14.96 0.32
C ILE A 339 -5.52 -14.27 -0.71
N ASP A 340 -5.23 -13.02 -1.00
CA ASP A 340 -5.84 -12.28 -2.09
C ASP A 340 -5.07 -12.51 -3.39
N ILE A 341 -5.77 -12.90 -4.45
CA ILE A 341 -5.19 -13.15 -5.77
C ILE A 341 -5.87 -12.23 -6.78
N ALA A 342 -5.12 -11.27 -7.29
CA ALA A 342 -5.58 -10.30 -8.26
C ALA A 342 -4.93 -10.52 -9.63
N THR A 343 -5.64 -10.13 -10.70
CA THR A 343 -5.00 -9.85 -12.00
C THR A 343 -4.34 -8.47 -11.91
N ALA A 344 -3.11 -8.33 -12.42
CA ALA A 344 -2.43 -7.03 -12.51
C ALA A 344 -3.34 -6.03 -13.24
N ARG A 345 -3.56 -4.86 -12.63
CA ARG A 345 -4.57 -3.91 -13.12
C ARG A 345 -4.15 -2.47 -12.91
N THR A 346 -4.72 -1.58 -13.70
CA THR A 346 -4.76 -0.15 -13.44
C THR A 346 -6.10 0.24 -12.82
N GLU A 347 -6.12 1.33 -12.08
CA GLU A 347 -7.32 1.92 -11.49
C GLU A 347 -7.47 3.35 -11.99
N PHE A 348 -8.69 3.73 -12.34
CA PHE A 348 -9.04 5.07 -12.74
C PHE A 348 -10.20 5.58 -11.89
N TYR A 349 -10.04 6.74 -11.29
CA TYR A 349 -11.05 7.41 -10.49
C TYR A 349 -11.74 8.45 -11.37
N PRO A 350 -13.00 8.23 -11.82
CA PRO A 350 -13.71 9.16 -12.72
C PRO A 350 -13.89 10.56 -12.12
N TYR A 351 -14.01 10.61 -10.82
CA TYR A 351 -14.05 11.83 -9.99
C TYR A 351 -13.42 11.55 -8.64
N PRO A 352 -13.04 12.59 -7.85
CA PRO A 352 -12.45 12.41 -6.54
C PRO A 352 -13.29 11.48 -5.64
N ALA A 353 -12.62 10.56 -4.96
CA ALA A 353 -13.23 9.60 -4.05
C ALA A 353 -14.22 8.59 -4.67
N ALA A 354 -14.33 8.52 -6.00
CA ALA A 354 -15.15 7.55 -6.71
C ALA A 354 -14.73 6.10 -6.42
N ASN A 355 -15.57 5.15 -6.82
CA ASN A 355 -15.12 3.78 -7.01
C ASN A 355 -14.19 3.73 -8.23
N PRO A 356 -13.02 3.10 -8.13
CA PRO A 356 -12.15 2.97 -9.28
C PRO A 356 -12.76 2.05 -10.35
N GLU A 357 -12.64 2.45 -11.58
CA GLU A 357 -12.78 1.57 -12.73
C GLU A 357 -11.48 0.81 -12.94
N VAL A 358 -11.56 -0.51 -13.08
CA VAL A 358 -10.39 -1.38 -13.16
C VAL A 358 -10.25 -2.00 -14.53
N GLU A 359 -9.00 -2.09 -15.03
CA GLU A 359 -8.67 -2.80 -16.26
C GLU A 359 -7.40 -3.61 -16.09
N ALA A 360 -7.32 -4.78 -16.72
CA ALA A 360 -6.11 -5.60 -16.71
C ALA A 360 -4.92 -4.83 -17.31
N SER A 361 -3.77 -4.92 -16.67
CA SER A 361 -2.57 -4.15 -17.03
C SER A 361 -1.30 -4.89 -16.60
N SER A 362 -0.14 -4.23 -16.64
CA SER A 362 1.12 -4.80 -16.20
C SER A 362 1.32 -4.68 -14.69
N ILE A 363 2.24 -5.50 -14.14
CA ILE A 363 2.65 -5.41 -12.72
C ILE A 363 3.13 -3.99 -12.35
N ARG A 364 3.82 -3.28 -13.24
CA ARG A 364 4.26 -1.90 -13.00
C ARG A 364 3.10 -0.95 -12.76
N GLN A 365 2.03 -1.06 -13.54
CA GLN A 365 0.82 -0.25 -13.38
C GLN A 365 0.07 -0.63 -12.10
N ASP A 366 0.03 -1.93 -11.76
CA ASP A 366 -0.55 -2.39 -10.50
C ASP A 366 0.16 -1.80 -9.29
N LEU A 367 1.49 -1.76 -9.32
CA LEU A 367 2.27 -1.15 -8.25
C LEU A 367 2.10 0.39 -8.19
N TYR A 368 1.95 1.06 -9.35
CA TYR A 368 1.77 2.53 -9.40
C TYR A 368 0.46 3.02 -8.79
N ARG A 369 -0.63 2.23 -8.84
CA ARG A 369 -1.93 2.58 -8.25
C ARG A 369 -1.98 2.44 -6.72
N ARG A 370 -0.96 1.82 -6.09
CA ARG A 370 -0.93 1.57 -4.64
C ARG A 370 -0.78 2.87 -3.85
N ASP A 371 -0.89 2.77 -2.53
CA ASP A 371 -0.90 3.91 -1.62
C ASP A 371 0.50 4.54 -1.42
N PHE A 372 1.49 3.73 -1.00
CA PHE A 372 2.82 4.19 -0.62
C PHE A 372 3.92 3.39 -1.30
N THR A 373 5.09 4.02 -1.49
CA THR A 373 6.27 3.39 -2.10
C THR A 373 6.67 2.10 -1.40
N ILE A 374 6.63 2.07 -0.06
CA ILE A 374 6.96 0.89 0.75
C ILE A 374 6.00 -0.30 0.55
N ASN A 375 4.81 -0.07 0.02
CA ASN A 375 3.82 -1.08 -0.33
C ASN A 375 3.75 -1.33 -1.86
N ALA A 376 4.56 -0.61 -2.65
CA ALA A 376 4.60 -0.69 -4.10
C ALA A 376 5.82 -1.48 -4.62
N MET A 377 6.20 -2.50 -3.89
CA MET A 377 7.25 -3.46 -4.25
C MET A 377 6.64 -4.81 -4.56
N ALA A 378 7.28 -5.57 -5.45
CA ALA A 378 6.84 -6.93 -5.81
C ALA A 378 8.01 -7.91 -5.80
N LEU A 379 7.77 -9.11 -5.27
CA LEU A 379 8.70 -10.23 -5.31
C LEU A 379 8.19 -11.24 -6.32
N ARG A 380 8.95 -11.47 -7.39
CA ARG A 380 8.55 -12.40 -8.43
C ARG A 380 8.74 -13.85 -7.97
N LEU A 381 7.66 -14.63 -7.98
CA LEU A 381 7.66 -16.04 -7.56
C LEU A 381 7.90 -17.02 -8.73
N THR A 382 7.65 -16.59 -9.98
CA THR A 382 7.88 -17.42 -11.18
C THR A 382 9.30 -17.23 -11.72
N PRO A 383 9.96 -18.29 -12.31
CA PRO A 383 11.29 -18.20 -12.87
C PRO A 383 11.45 -17.13 -13.97
N VAL A 384 12.66 -16.57 -14.10
CA VAL A 384 12.96 -15.53 -15.12
C VAL A 384 13.18 -16.15 -16.52
N HIS A 385 13.64 -17.40 -16.60
CA HIS A 385 13.97 -18.06 -17.86
C HIS A 385 12.96 -19.16 -18.22
N ARG A 386 12.74 -19.38 -19.52
CA ARG A 386 11.83 -20.42 -20.07
C ARG A 386 12.24 -21.86 -19.76
N LYS A 387 13.47 -22.13 -19.33
CA LYS A 387 13.86 -23.46 -18.86
C LYS A 387 13.17 -23.70 -17.52
N PRO A 388 12.55 -24.88 -17.30
CA PRO A 388 11.86 -25.22 -16.07
C PRO A 388 12.86 -25.48 -14.94
N GLN A 389 13.58 -24.44 -14.52
CA GLN A 389 14.23 -24.47 -13.23
C GLN A 389 13.15 -24.15 -12.20
N LEU A 390 12.69 -25.18 -11.53
CA LEU A 390 11.90 -25.09 -10.31
C LEU A 390 12.52 -24.01 -9.42
N LEU A 391 11.68 -23.28 -8.68
CA LEU A 391 12.15 -22.40 -7.59
C LEU A 391 13.24 -23.13 -6.82
N ASN A 392 14.51 -22.81 -7.18
CA ASN A 392 15.62 -23.37 -6.43
C ASN A 392 15.69 -22.59 -5.13
N PRO A 393 15.63 -23.25 -3.96
CA PRO A 393 15.68 -22.57 -2.66
C PRO A 393 16.89 -21.66 -2.49
N GLN A 394 17.96 -21.92 -3.24
CA GLN A 394 19.24 -21.19 -3.20
C GLN A 394 19.33 -20.04 -4.22
N SER A 395 18.36 -19.92 -5.15
CA SER A 395 18.38 -18.82 -6.13
C SER A 395 17.59 -17.61 -5.59
N PRO A 396 18.16 -16.39 -5.65
CA PRO A 396 17.49 -15.19 -5.19
C PRO A 396 16.25 -14.91 -6.05
N LEU A 397 15.11 -14.66 -5.41
CA LEU A 397 13.91 -14.21 -6.11
C LEU A 397 14.06 -12.73 -6.51
N PRO A 398 13.67 -12.36 -7.75
CA PRO A 398 13.78 -10.98 -8.19
C PRO A 398 12.83 -10.05 -7.45
N LEU A 399 13.36 -9.01 -6.78
CA LEU A 399 12.59 -7.91 -6.21
C LEU A 399 12.42 -6.79 -7.24
N LEU A 400 11.18 -6.43 -7.53
CA LEU A 400 10.82 -5.29 -8.38
C LEU A 400 10.50 -4.09 -7.49
N ASP A 401 11.31 -3.05 -7.60
CA ASP A 401 11.12 -1.76 -6.94
C ASP A 401 11.24 -0.63 -7.95
N PHE A 402 10.12 -0.25 -8.56
CA PHE A 402 10.08 0.81 -9.58
C PHE A 402 10.03 2.23 -8.98
N PHE A 403 9.71 2.35 -7.70
CA PHE A 403 9.35 3.63 -7.07
C PHE A 403 10.23 4.00 -5.88
N GLY A 404 11.28 3.23 -5.61
CA GLY A 404 12.23 3.50 -4.53
C GLY A 404 11.72 3.10 -3.15
N GLY A 405 10.76 2.15 -3.08
CA GLY A 405 10.16 1.70 -1.83
C GLY A 405 11.17 1.15 -0.82
N LEU A 406 12.22 0.50 -1.28
CA LEU A 406 13.27 -0.01 -0.39
C LEU A 406 14.10 1.12 0.25
N LEU A 407 14.39 2.19 -0.49
CA LEU A 407 15.08 3.37 0.05
C LEU A 407 14.21 4.03 1.14
N ASP A 408 12.92 4.23 0.84
CA ASP A 408 11.98 4.81 1.79
C ASP A 408 11.76 3.90 3.01
N LEU A 409 11.77 2.58 2.83
CA LEU A 409 11.70 1.60 3.91
C LEU A 409 12.93 1.69 4.86
N ARG A 410 14.13 1.81 4.30
CA ARG A 410 15.37 2.00 5.07
C ARG A 410 15.42 3.37 5.74
N GLY A 411 14.96 4.41 5.04
CA GLY A 411 14.84 5.77 5.57
C GLY A 411 13.71 5.92 6.58
N ARG A 412 12.92 4.87 6.83
CA ARG A 412 11.72 4.90 7.70
C ARG A 412 10.75 6.01 7.30
N GLN A 413 10.49 6.13 5.99
CA GLN A 413 9.64 7.17 5.42
C GLN A 413 8.36 6.58 4.84
N ILE A 414 7.23 7.24 5.11
CA ILE A 414 5.96 7.02 4.41
C ILE A 414 5.87 8.04 3.29
N LYS A 415 5.97 7.57 2.05
CA LYS A 415 5.96 8.39 0.86
C LYS A 415 4.90 7.91 -0.12
N VAL A 416 4.09 8.84 -0.62
CA VAL A 416 3.05 8.56 -1.62
C VAL A 416 3.65 8.47 -3.02
N LEU A 417 3.00 7.69 -3.89
CA LEU A 417 3.50 7.44 -5.26
C LEU A 417 3.33 8.64 -6.20
N HIS A 418 2.26 9.43 -6.02
CA HIS A 418 1.99 10.61 -6.85
C HIS A 418 1.18 11.68 -6.09
N ALA A 419 1.26 12.93 -6.55
CA ALA A 419 0.68 14.10 -5.87
C ALA A 419 -0.84 14.01 -5.68
N ASN A 420 -1.58 13.43 -6.64
CA ASN A 420 -3.04 13.34 -6.61
C ASN A 420 -3.57 12.18 -5.75
N SER A 421 -2.69 11.39 -5.15
CA SER A 421 -3.04 10.16 -4.43
C SER A 421 -4.12 10.37 -3.36
N PHE A 422 -4.06 11.47 -2.62
CA PHE A 422 -5.03 11.80 -1.57
C PHE A 422 -6.32 12.41 -2.11
N ILE A 423 -6.27 13.05 -3.28
CA ILE A 423 -7.47 13.56 -3.97
C ILE A 423 -8.28 12.40 -4.57
N GLU A 424 -7.60 11.40 -5.14
CA GLU A 424 -8.22 10.19 -5.67
C GLU A 424 -8.86 9.33 -4.58
N ASP A 425 -8.13 9.12 -3.47
CA ASP A 425 -8.61 8.35 -2.33
C ASP A 425 -8.21 9.00 -0.98
N PRO A 426 -9.14 9.74 -0.34
CA PRO A 426 -8.91 10.38 0.96
C PRO A 426 -8.56 9.39 2.07
N THR A 427 -8.98 8.14 1.95
CA THR A 427 -8.70 7.13 2.99
C THR A 427 -7.21 6.84 3.12
N ARG A 428 -6.42 7.14 2.08
CA ARG A 428 -4.96 7.03 2.12
C ARG A 428 -4.32 7.95 3.16
N ILE A 429 -4.96 9.07 3.55
CA ILE A 429 -4.48 9.93 4.65
C ILE A 429 -4.47 9.14 5.96
N TYR A 430 -5.57 8.45 6.27
CA TYR A 430 -5.71 7.64 7.48
C TYR A 430 -4.77 6.43 7.45
N ARG A 431 -4.57 5.85 6.27
CA ARG A 431 -3.59 4.78 6.04
C ARG A 431 -2.16 5.27 6.25
N ALA A 432 -1.81 6.48 5.79
CA ALA A 432 -0.49 7.09 6.04
C ALA A 432 -0.21 7.21 7.53
N VAL A 433 -1.16 7.74 8.29
CA VAL A 433 -1.07 7.86 9.74
C VAL A 433 -0.94 6.49 10.40
N ARG A 434 -1.77 5.52 10.01
CA ARG A 434 -1.74 4.17 10.56
C ARG A 434 -0.39 3.49 10.32
N PHE A 435 0.15 3.57 9.10
CA PHE A 435 1.47 3.00 8.81
C PHE A 435 2.60 3.75 9.50
N ALA A 436 2.57 5.09 9.54
CA ALA A 436 3.57 5.88 10.23
C ALA A 436 3.69 5.48 11.70
N VAL A 437 2.57 5.41 12.40
CA VAL A 437 2.57 5.08 13.83
C VAL A 437 2.86 3.59 14.07
N ARG A 438 2.25 2.68 13.29
CA ARG A 438 2.46 1.22 13.41
C ARG A 438 3.91 0.83 13.20
N LEU A 439 4.57 1.40 12.20
CA LEU A 439 5.94 1.05 11.83
C LEU A 439 7.00 1.91 12.54
N GLY A 440 6.60 2.99 13.24
CA GLY A 440 7.51 3.97 13.81
C GLY A 440 8.25 4.77 12.73
N PHE A 441 7.55 5.09 11.62
CA PHE A 441 8.06 5.81 10.47
C PHE A 441 7.55 7.26 10.46
N GLU A 442 8.28 8.13 9.77
CA GLU A 442 7.85 9.50 9.55
C GLU A 442 7.13 9.64 8.20
N ILE A 443 6.13 10.51 8.14
CA ILE A 443 5.53 10.89 6.85
C ILE A 443 6.47 11.91 6.19
N GLU A 444 6.89 11.62 4.96
CA GLU A 444 7.82 12.46 4.19
C GLU A 444 7.25 13.88 4.00
N PRO A 445 8.09 14.95 4.06
CA PRO A 445 7.61 16.34 4.05
C PRO A 445 6.75 16.69 2.84
N GLN A 446 7.11 16.23 1.63
CA GLN A 446 6.31 16.47 0.43
C GLN A 446 4.97 15.73 0.47
N THR A 447 4.94 14.54 1.06
CA THR A 447 3.72 13.78 1.30
C THR A 447 2.78 14.50 2.28
N LYS A 448 3.33 15.12 3.35
CA LYS A 448 2.55 15.99 4.26
C LYS A 448 1.96 17.19 3.51
N ALA A 449 2.75 17.84 2.65
CA ALA A 449 2.27 18.95 1.83
C ALA A 449 1.10 18.52 0.90
N TYR A 450 1.15 17.33 0.31
CA TYR A 450 0.04 16.80 -0.49
C TYR A 450 -1.21 16.48 0.35
N ILE A 451 -1.05 16.04 1.60
CA ILE A 451 -2.17 15.86 2.53
C ILE A 451 -2.85 17.20 2.81
N HIS A 452 -2.09 18.23 3.21
CA HIS A 452 -2.63 19.56 3.48
C HIS A 452 -3.33 20.13 2.25
N TYR A 453 -2.68 20.08 1.08
CA TYR A 453 -3.29 20.53 -0.18
C TYR A 453 -4.62 19.81 -0.47
N ALA A 454 -4.70 18.51 -0.27
CA ALA A 454 -5.91 17.75 -0.50
C ALA A 454 -7.04 18.15 0.46
N ILE A 455 -6.73 18.42 1.73
CA ILE A 455 -7.69 18.89 2.74
C ILE A 455 -8.18 20.32 2.41
N GLU A 456 -7.25 21.25 2.14
CA GLU A 456 -7.56 22.64 1.83
C GLU A 456 -8.32 22.82 0.51
N SER A 457 -8.14 21.91 -0.45
CA SER A 457 -8.81 21.95 -1.75
C SER A 457 -10.34 21.85 -1.67
N GLY A 458 -10.89 21.46 -0.52
CA GLY A 458 -12.33 21.25 -0.30
C GLY A 458 -12.93 20.12 -1.15
N VAL A 459 -12.09 19.27 -1.75
CA VAL A 459 -12.56 18.15 -2.59
C VAL A 459 -13.46 17.20 -1.81
N TYR A 460 -13.16 17.00 -0.52
CA TYR A 460 -13.93 16.08 0.33
C TYR A 460 -15.30 16.63 0.70
N GLU A 461 -15.41 17.92 0.98
CA GLU A 461 -16.69 18.58 1.27
C GLU A 461 -17.60 18.54 0.06
N ARG A 462 -17.08 18.86 -1.12
CA ARG A 462 -17.81 18.80 -2.40
C ARG A 462 -18.24 17.38 -2.73
N SER A 463 -17.36 16.40 -2.61
CA SER A 463 -17.67 14.99 -2.86
C SER A 463 -18.72 14.43 -1.89
N LEU A 464 -18.82 14.99 -0.69
CA LEU A 464 -19.81 14.62 0.32
C LEU A 464 -21.16 15.34 0.12
N SER A 465 -21.18 16.54 -0.48
CA SER A 465 -22.39 17.35 -0.69
C SER A 465 -23.09 17.06 -2.01
N GLU A 466 -22.36 16.84 -3.10
CA GLU A 466 -22.91 16.73 -4.46
C GLU A 466 -23.33 15.31 -4.88
N ASN A 467 -22.82 14.27 -4.20
CA ASN A 467 -23.12 12.90 -4.58
C ASN A 467 -23.61 12.05 -3.41
N SER A 468 -24.91 11.88 -3.30
CA SER A 468 -25.54 10.81 -2.50
C SER A 468 -25.11 9.38 -2.98
N LYS A 469 -24.22 9.27 -3.97
CA LYS A 469 -23.81 8.04 -4.66
C LYS A 469 -22.42 7.51 -4.29
N VAL A 470 -21.81 7.93 -3.13
CA VAL A 470 -20.48 7.43 -2.74
C VAL A 470 -20.51 6.60 -1.43
N PRO A 471 -21.35 5.55 -1.31
CA PRO A 471 -21.37 4.71 -0.11
C PRO A 471 -20.03 4.03 0.16
N ALA A 472 -19.25 3.76 -0.88
CA ALA A 472 -17.99 3.05 -0.77
C ALA A 472 -16.87 3.86 -0.09
N LEU A 473 -16.79 5.17 -0.32
CA LEU A 473 -15.84 6.03 0.40
C LEU A 473 -16.12 6.00 1.90
N GLN A 474 -17.40 6.16 2.28
CA GLN A 474 -17.82 6.21 3.67
C GLN A 474 -17.52 4.90 4.39
N THR A 475 -17.78 3.77 3.72
CA THR A 475 -17.45 2.43 4.22
C THR A 475 -15.93 2.26 4.41
N ARG A 476 -15.12 2.67 3.43
CA ARG A 476 -13.67 2.61 3.52
C ARG A 476 -13.13 3.53 4.63
N LEU A 477 -13.66 4.77 4.72
CA LEU A 477 -13.25 5.72 5.75
C LEU A 477 -13.57 5.20 7.16
N LYS A 478 -14.78 4.64 7.37
CA LYS A 478 -15.13 3.99 8.62
C LYS A 478 -14.20 2.83 8.96
N ALA A 479 -13.83 2.01 7.97
CA ALA A 479 -12.90 0.90 8.18
C ALA A 479 -11.52 1.39 8.63
N GLU A 480 -10.95 2.41 7.98
CA GLU A 480 -9.65 2.97 8.38
C GLU A 480 -9.73 3.66 9.76
N LEU A 481 -10.80 4.38 10.07
CA LEU A 481 -11.03 4.95 11.41
C LEU A 481 -11.12 3.86 12.48
N LYS A 482 -11.80 2.74 12.17
CA LYS A 482 -11.84 1.58 13.06
C LYS A 482 -10.42 1.08 13.31
N HIS A 483 -9.62 0.81 12.27
CA HIS A 483 -8.24 0.36 12.43
C HIS A 483 -7.36 1.32 13.24
N VAL A 484 -7.53 2.62 13.05
CA VAL A 484 -6.80 3.65 13.80
C VAL A 484 -7.23 3.66 15.27
N LEU A 485 -8.54 3.67 15.55
CA LEU A 485 -9.07 3.84 16.90
C LEU A 485 -9.10 2.54 17.71
N GLU A 486 -9.03 1.37 17.08
CA GLU A 486 -8.98 0.05 17.75
C GLU A 486 -7.54 -0.34 18.14
N ALA A 487 -6.55 0.13 17.41
CA ALA A 487 -5.15 -0.21 17.63
C ALA A 487 -4.63 0.20 19.00
N ALA A 488 -3.66 -0.55 19.53
CA ALA A 488 -3.00 -0.22 20.80
C ALA A 488 -2.36 1.19 20.80
N TYR A 489 -1.93 1.66 19.63
CA TYR A 489 -1.32 2.97 19.39
C TYR A 489 -2.31 4.06 18.94
N TRP A 490 -3.61 3.90 19.21
CA TRP A 490 -4.65 4.86 18.79
C TRP A 490 -4.42 6.30 19.27
N GLU A 491 -3.81 6.50 20.45
CA GLU A 491 -3.53 7.85 20.99
C GLU A 491 -2.55 8.60 20.07
N SER A 492 -1.44 7.97 19.71
CA SER A 492 -0.44 8.56 18.79
C SER A 492 -1.02 8.78 17.39
N SER A 493 -1.85 7.84 16.91
CA SER A 493 -2.51 7.98 15.61
C SER A 493 -3.49 9.15 15.58
N LEU A 494 -4.29 9.33 16.64
CA LEU A 494 -5.23 10.43 16.73
C LEU A 494 -4.52 11.80 16.83
N GLN A 495 -3.42 11.87 17.56
CA GLN A 495 -2.57 13.08 17.63
C GLN A 495 -1.96 13.41 16.26
N LEU A 496 -1.47 12.40 15.54
CA LEU A 496 -0.91 12.61 14.20
C LEU A 496 -2.00 13.03 13.20
N LEU A 497 -3.20 12.44 13.24
CA LEU A 497 -4.36 12.90 12.45
C LEU A 497 -4.69 14.36 12.74
N ALA A 498 -4.66 14.76 14.00
CA ALA A 498 -4.91 16.14 14.40
C ALA A 498 -3.83 17.12 13.89
N SER A 499 -2.55 16.73 14.00
CA SER A 499 -1.43 17.56 13.50
C SER A 499 -1.42 17.75 11.98
N LEU A 500 -2.04 16.81 11.24
CA LEU A 500 -2.24 16.89 9.79
C LEU A 500 -3.59 17.53 9.41
N GLU A 501 -4.37 18.00 10.38
CA GLU A 501 -5.74 18.51 10.19
C GLU A 501 -6.70 17.51 9.54
N ALA A 502 -6.35 16.22 9.54
CA ALA A 502 -7.08 15.18 8.83
C ALA A 502 -8.48 14.88 9.43
N LEU A 503 -8.76 15.33 10.66
CA LEU A 503 -10.09 15.25 11.25
C LEU A 503 -11.11 16.13 10.51
N ARG A 504 -10.66 17.19 9.81
CA ARG A 504 -11.52 18.03 8.96
C ARG A 504 -12.14 17.27 7.79
N CYS A 505 -11.54 16.16 7.36
CA CYS A 505 -12.16 15.26 6.38
C CYS A 505 -13.47 14.61 6.89
N LEU A 506 -13.69 14.53 8.21
CA LEU A 506 -14.93 14.05 8.81
C LEU A 506 -15.95 15.18 8.93
N HIS A 507 -15.50 16.33 9.42
CA HIS A 507 -16.29 17.55 9.54
C HIS A 507 -15.35 18.76 9.67
N PRO A 508 -15.62 19.90 8.98
CA PRO A 508 -14.75 21.09 8.99
C PRO A 508 -14.46 21.63 10.40
N ASP A 509 -15.43 21.57 11.30
CA ASP A 509 -15.30 22.09 12.67
C ASP A 509 -14.68 21.08 13.64
N LEU A 510 -14.24 19.91 13.18
CA LEU A 510 -13.70 18.88 14.06
C LEU A 510 -12.21 19.08 14.30
N GLU A 511 -11.88 19.65 15.44
CA GLU A 511 -10.53 19.87 15.91
C GLU A 511 -10.25 19.15 17.22
N LEU A 512 -9.08 18.51 17.34
CA LEU A 512 -8.65 17.83 18.55
C LEU A 512 -8.00 18.84 19.53
N ASN A 513 -8.80 19.67 20.16
CA ASN A 513 -8.34 20.56 21.21
C ASN A 513 -8.05 19.79 22.53
N ALA A 514 -7.39 20.45 23.48
CA ALA A 514 -7.02 19.85 24.78
C ALA A 514 -8.24 19.27 25.56
N ARG A 515 -9.40 19.92 25.44
CA ARG A 515 -10.64 19.48 26.08
C ARG A 515 -11.17 18.17 25.45
N LEU A 516 -11.22 18.11 24.13
CA LEU A 516 -11.67 16.92 23.40
C LEU A 516 -10.69 15.77 23.61
N TRP A 517 -9.39 16.04 23.53
CA TRP A 517 -8.33 15.05 23.83
C TRP A 517 -8.52 14.44 25.23
N TRP A 518 -8.74 15.27 26.23
CA TRP A 518 -9.00 14.80 27.59
C TRP A 518 -10.25 13.93 27.66
N ARG A 519 -11.36 14.28 26.98
CA ARG A 519 -12.60 13.50 26.93
C ARG A 519 -12.38 12.12 26.29
N VAL A 520 -11.67 12.03 25.20
CA VAL A 520 -11.39 10.75 24.53
C VAL A 520 -10.56 9.83 25.42
N ARG A 521 -9.56 10.37 26.13
CA ARG A 521 -8.79 9.60 27.11
C ARG A 521 -9.64 9.17 28.33
N LEU A 522 -10.53 10.02 28.77
CA LEU A 522 -11.43 9.71 29.87
C LEU A 522 -12.43 8.60 29.48
N VAL A 523 -13.01 8.66 28.29
CA VAL A 523 -13.87 7.59 27.77
C VAL A 523 -13.08 6.25 27.76
N ASN A 524 -11.86 6.22 27.25
CA ASN A 524 -11.04 5.02 27.22
C ASN A 524 -10.84 4.43 28.63
N ARG A 525 -10.61 5.30 29.64
CA ARG A 525 -10.47 4.89 31.05
C ARG A 525 -11.78 4.31 31.58
N TRP A 526 -12.92 4.94 31.26
CA TRP A 526 -14.23 4.47 31.70
C TRP A 526 -14.60 3.13 31.06
N LEU A 527 -14.36 2.97 29.77
CA LEU A 527 -14.62 1.72 29.06
C LEU A 527 -13.81 0.56 29.62
N ARG A 528 -12.51 0.74 29.87
CA ARG A 528 -11.68 -0.28 30.53
C ARG A 528 -12.19 -0.68 31.90
N ARG A 529 -12.87 0.21 32.61
CA ARG A 529 -13.40 -0.05 33.97
C ARG A 529 -14.77 -0.68 33.97
N PHE A 530 -15.67 -0.21 33.10
CA PHE A 530 -17.09 -0.54 33.14
C PHE A 530 -17.52 -1.52 32.04
N ASP A 531 -16.68 -1.76 31.05
CA ASP A 531 -16.92 -2.67 29.94
C ASP A 531 -15.63 -3.46 29.60
N PRO A 532 -15.05 -4.21 30.57
CA PRO A 532 -13.82 -4.97 30.36
C PRO A 532 -13.98 -6.10 29.33
N GLU A 533 -15.18 -6.58 29.12
CA GLU A 533 -15.50 -7.62 28.12
C GLU A 533 -15.72 -7.06 26.71
N GLU A 534 -15.54 -5.75 26.53
CA GLU A 534 -15.70 -5.03 25.26
C GLU A 534 -17.06 -5.25 24.57
N SER A 535 -18.13 -5.38 25.37
CA SER A 535 -19.51 -5.47 24.88
C SER A 535 -19.91 -4.22 24.06
N LEU A 536 -19.38 -3.06 24.46
CA LEU A 536 -19.36 -1.84 23.67
C LEU A 536 -18.10 -1.83 22.82
N ARG A 537 -18.24 -1.66 21.54
CA ARG A 537 -17.08 -1.53 20.65
C ARG A 537 -16.28 -0.27 21.02
N HIS A 538 -15.15 -0.42 21.72
CA HIS A 538 -14.39 0.70 22.29
C HIS A 538 -13.90 1.71 21.24
N TRP A 539 -13.50 1.25 20.04
CA TRP A 539 -13.14 2.15 18.95
C TRP A 539 -14.31 3.05 18.52
N GLN A 540 -15.53 2.50 18.52
CA GLN A 540 -16.74 3.21 18.15
C GLN A 540 -17.09 4.27 19.19
N MET A 541 -16.96 3.95 20.48
CA MET A 541 -17.18 4.91 21.57
C MET A 541 -16.19 6.07 21.53
N ARG A 542 -14.91 5.81 21.18
CA ARG A 542 -13.90 6.87 20.95
C ARG A 542 -14.31 7.77 19.79
N LEU A 543 -14.81 7.20 18.69
CA LEU A 543 -15.32 7.95 17.55
C LEU A 543 -16.57 8.77 17.92
N GLU A 544 -17.51 8.19 18.68
CA GLU A 544 -18.70 8.89 19.14
C GLU A 544 -18.37 10.11 20.02
N VAL A 545 -17.32 10.05 20.85
CA VAL A 545 -16.86 11.22 21.62
C VAL A 545 -16.34 12.32 20.74
N LEU A 546 -15.62 11.99 19.65
CA LEU A 546 -15.17 12.98 18.66
C LEU A 546 -16.36 13.67 17.99
N ILE A 547 -17.33 12.87 17.51
CA ILE A 547 -18.56 13.38 16.89
C ILE A 547 -19.42 14.19 17.89
N ALA A 548 -19.45 13.77 19.15
CA ALA A 548 -20.24 14.44 20.21
C ALA A 548 -19.77 15.89 20.51
N ASP A 549 -18.57 16.28 20.07
CA ASP A 549 -18.06 17.66 20.22
C ASP A 549 -18.66 18.63 19.18
N LEU A 550 -19.21 18.10 18.08
CA LEU A 550 -19.89 18.87 17.05
C LEU A 550 -21.22 19.45 17.52
N ALA A 551 -21.76 20.41 16.78
CA ALA A 551 -23.10 20.95 16.98
C ALA A 551 -24.17 19.83 16.90
N SER A 552 -25.27 19.98 17.63
CA SER A 552 -26.32 18.92 17.78
C SER A 552 -26.86 18.44 16.42
N GLU A 553 -27.04 19.38 15.48
CA GLU A 553 -27.58 19.08 14.15
C GLU A 553 -26.60 18.29 13.26
N GLU A 554 -25.27 18.52 13.45
CA GLU A 554 -24.24 17.88 12.64
C GLU A 554 -23.89 16.47 13.10
N ARG A 555 -24.07 16.14 14.38
CA ARG A 555 -23.74 14.82 14.94
C ARG A 555 -24.43 13.66 14.21
N GLY A 556 -25.74 13.79 14.02
CA GLY A 556 -26.54 12.79 13.33
C GLY A 556 -26.16 12.67 11.83
N LYS A 557 -25.85 13.81 11.19
CA LYS A 557 -25.40 13.82 9.78
C LYS A 557 -24.08 13.07 9.62
N VAL A 558 -23.08 13.38 10.45
CA VAL A 558 -21.75 12.72 10.41
C VAL A 558 -21.89 11.24 10.74
N ALA A 559 -22.69 10.88 11.77
CA ALA A 559 -22.91 9.48 12.13
C ALA A 559 -23.56 8.67 11.00
N ARG A 560 -24.56 9.25 10.32
CA ARG A 560 -25.20 8.61 9.13
C ARG A 560 -24.22 8.52 7.94
N LYS A 561 -23.46 9.57 7.67
CA LYS A 561 -22.41 9.56 6.63
C LYS A 561 -21.40 8.44 6.86
N LEU A 562 -20.96 8.23 8.08
CA LEU A 562 -20.05 7.14 8.46
C LEU A 562 -20.73 5.79 8.57
N GLN A 563 -22.02 5.69 8.27
CA GLN A 563 -22.80 4.45 8.36
C GLN A 563 -22.62 3.75 9.73
N LEU A 564 -22.66 4.52 10.82
CA LEU A 564 -22.61 3.95 12.16
C LEU A 564 -23.89 3.12 12.44
N PRO A 565 -23.86 2.17 13.39
CA PRO A 565 -25.05 1.42 13.80
C PRO A 565 -26.18 2.34 14.23
N SER A 566 -27.42 1.89 14.03
CA SER A 566 -28.64 2.67 14.35
C SER A 566 -28.67 3.17 15.79
N ASP A 567 -28.16 2.37 16.73
CA ASP A 567 -28.09 2.74 18.15
C ASP A 567 -27.13 3.89 18.42
N SER A 568 -25.98 3.94 17.68
CA SER A 568 -25.04 5.07 17.75
C SER A 568 -25.64 6.34 17.19
N ILE A 569 -26.32 6.25 16.04
CA ILE A 569 -26.99 7.39 15.41
C ILE A 569 -28.01 7.98 16.37
N LYS A 570 -28.95 7.16 16.89
CA LYS A 570 -29.96 7.60 17.86
C LYS A 570 -29.33 8.22 19.10
N ARG A 571 -28.29 7.60 19.66
CA ARG A 571 -27.59 8.08 20.84
C ARG A 571 -26.94 9.46 20.59
N LEU A 572 -26.29 9.69 19.46
CA LEU A 572 -25.68 10.96 19.11
C LEU A 572 -26.71 12.07 18.85
N GLU A 573 -27.86 11.74 18.23
CA GLU A 573 -28.96 12.66 18.00
C GLU A 573 -29.63 13.06 19.33
N GLN A 574 -29.86 12.12 20.24
CA GLN A 574 -30.52 12.35 21.52
C GLN A 574 -29.57 12.83 22.63
N LEU A 575 -28.23 12.89 22.35
CA LEU A 575 -27.21 13.22 23.34
C LEU A 575 -27.43 14.59 24.01
N ALA A 576 -27.87 15.59 23.23
CA ALA A 576 -28.15 16.93 23.75
C ALA A 576 -29.28 16.90 24.77
N MET A 577 -30.38 16.23 24.44
CA MET A 577 -31.54 16.06 25.31
C MET A 577 -31.20 15.31 26.60
N ALA A 578 -30.51 14.17 26.47
CA ALA A 578 -30.07 13.39 27.63
C ALA A 578 -29.09 14.18 28.52
N LYS A 579 -28.22 15.01 27.94
CA LYS A 579 -27.33 15.86 28.71
C LYS A 579 -28.05 16.98 29.42
N THR A 580 -29.03 17.65 28.79
CA THR A 580 -29.84 18.70 29.41
C THR A 580 -30.65 18.12 30.53
N ASP A 581 -31.38 17.02 30.34
CA ASP A 581 -32.16 16.31 31.36
C ASP A 581 -31.31 16.01 32.62
N LEU A 582 -30.14 15.43 32.43
CA LEU A 582 -29.24 15.09 33.54
C LEU A 582 -28.60 16.33 34.19
N LEU A 583 -28.38 17.42 33.45
CA LEU A 583 -27.86 18.68 34.02
C LEU A 583 -28.90 19.40 34.88
N GLU A 584 -30.17 19.30 34.54
CA GLU A 584 -31.25 19.93 35.27
C GLU A 584 -31.66 19.13 36.53
N HIS A 585 -31.79 17.82 36.40
CA HIS A 585 -32.37 16.99 37.46
C HIS A 585 -31.30 16.42 38.42
N LEU A 586 -30.16 15.99 37.90
CA LEU A 586 -29.15 15.25 38.70
C LEU A 586 -28.51 16.09 39.83
N PRO A 587 -28.22 17.41 39.68
CA PRO A 587 -27.67 18.22 40.78
C PRO A 587 -28.55 18.19 42.02
N ASN A 588 -29.88 18.21 41.85
CA ASN A 588 -30.88 18.28 42.90
C ASN A 588 -31.12 16.94 43.60
N CYS A 589 -30.65 15.83 43.03
CA CYS A 589 -30.76 14.50 43.65
C CYS A 589 -29.78 14.36 44.81
N THR A 590 -30.23 14.52 46.04
CA THR A 590 -29.40 14.39 47.26
C THR A 590 -29.25 12.95 47.72
N ARG A 591 -30.30 12.12 47.54
CA ARG A 591 -30.33 10.71 47.93
C ARG A 591 -29.86 9.78 46.81
N ALA A 592 -29.25 8.66 47.16
CA ALA A 592 -28.79 7.65 46.20
C ALA A 592 -29.92 7.09 45.34
N SER A 593 -31.08 6.81 45.98
CA SER A 593 -32.30 6.35 45.26
C SER A 593 -32.78 7.31 44.18
N ALA A 594 -32.74 8.62 44.44
CA ALA A 594 -33.13 9.64 43.46
C ALA A 594 -32.13 9.67 42.28
N VAL A 595 -30.81 9.57 42.56
CA VAL A 595 -29.77 9.51 41.51
C VAL A 595 -29.97 8.27 40.63
N VAL A 596 -30.19 7.10 41.25
CA VAL A 596 -30.38 5.85 40.49
C VAL A 596 -31.65 5.94 39.63
N ARG A 597 -32.74 6.51 40.12
CA ARG A 597 -33.99 6.71 39.36
C ARG A 597 -33.75 7.56 38.11
N CYS A 598 -32.97 8.62 38.22
CA CYS A 598 -32.60 9.46 37.06
C CYS A 598 -31.70 8.73 36.05
N LEU A 599 -30.76 7.90 36.52
CA LEU A 599 -29.73 7.31 35.64
C LEU A 599 -30.13 5.97 35.02
N ARG A 600 -30.99 5.17 35.68
CA ARG A 600 -31.34 3.80 35.20
C ARG A 600 -32.06 3.76 33.86
N GLN A 601 -32.62 4.86 33.40
CA GLN A 601 -33.29 4.97 32.11
C GLN A 601 -32.28 5.03 30.94
N TYR A 602 -31.02 5.33 31.18
CA TYR A 602 -29.98 5.45 30.20
C TYR A 602 -29.08 4.21 30.19
N ASN A 603 -28.73 3.73 28.99
CA ASN A 603 -27.76 2.64 28.85
C ASN A 603 -26.35 3.11 29.17
N LEU A 604 -25.42 2.14 29.37
CA LEU A 604 -24.02 2.40 29.72
C LEU A 604 -23.35 3.34 28.72
N ALA A 605 -23.53 3.12 27.42
CA ALA A 605 -22.88 3.93 26.36
C ALA A 605 -23.32 5.40 26.46
N THR A 606 -24.62 5.68 26.68
CA THR A 606 -25.11 7.05 26.86
C THR A 606 -24.56 7.68 28.14
N LEU A 607 -24.55 6.94 29.25
CA LEU A 607 -23.97 7.43 30.52
C LEU A 607 -22.49 7.76 30.42
N VAL A 608 -21.72 6.95 29.67
CA VAL A 608 -20.30 7.21 29.39
C VAL A 608 -20.17 8.51 28.62
N LEU A 609 -20.90 8.70 27.50
CA LEU A 609 -20.80 9.91 26.68
C LEU A 609 -21.20 11.17 27.43
N VAL A 610 -22.35 11.14 28.14
CA VAL A 610 -22.81 12.26 28.96
C VAL A 610 -21.84 12.53 30.10
N GLY A 611 -21.37 11.47 30.78
CA GLY A 611 -20.44 11.59 31.91
C GLY A 611 -19.14 12.30 31.55
N VAL A 612 -18.52 11.94 30.43
CA VAL A 612 -17.26 12.58 29.99
C VAL A 612 -17.45 14.00 29.47
N ALA A 613 -18.64 14.31 28.96
CA ALA A 613 -18.99 15.66 28.47
C ALA A 613 -19.51 16.61 29.55
N SER A 614 -19.80 16.10 30.77
CA SER A 614 -20.45 16.87 31.83
C SER A 614 -19.49 17.44 32.88
N PRO A 615 -19.91 18.46 33.65
CA PRO A 615 -19.19 18.99 34.81
C PRO A 615 -18.83 17.92 35.83
N ARG A 616 -17.86 18.20 36.69
CA ARG A 616 -17.31 17.25 37.69
C ARG A 616 -18.43 16.71 38.63
N VAL A 617 -19.41 17.53 39.00
CA VAL A 617 -20.51 17.14 39.91
C VAL A 617 -21.34 16.02 39.29
N ILE A 618 -21.80 16.19 38.07
CA ILE A 618 -22.61 15.21 37.33
C ILE A 618 -21.79 13.94 37.08
N ARG A 619 -20.58 14.11 36.61
CA ARG A 619 -19.63 13.00 36.32
C ARG A 619 -19.41 12.13 37.59
N ARG A 620 -19.29 12.77 38.76
CA ARG A 620 -19.09 12.06 40.05
C ARG A 620 -20.33 11.21 40.44
N LYS A 621 -21.53 11.72 40.15
CA LYS A 621 -22.77 10.98 40.43
C LYS A 621 -22.94 9.80 39.47
N ILE A 622 -22.65 9.98 38.16
CA ILE A 622 -22.68 8.90 37.19
C ILE A 622 -21.61 7.85 37.56
N TRP A 623 -20.39 8.27 37.91
CA TRP A 623 -19.33 7.37 38.35
C TRP A 623 -19.75 6.54 39.58
N LYS A 624 -20.32 7.18 40.61
CA LYS A 624 -20.83 6.48 41.82
C LYS A 624 -21.92 5.50 41.44
N TYR A 625 -22.84 5.88 40.55
CA TYR A 625 -23.87 4.99 40.04
C TYR A 625 -23.27 3.73 39.43
N LEU A 626 -22.35 3.87 38.48
CA LEU A 626 -21.73 2.74 37.78
C LEU A 626 -20.82 1.87 38.68
N THR A 627 -20.21 2.46 39.71
CA THR A 627 -19.26 1.71 40.59
C THR A 627 -19.96 1.08 41.80
N ILE A 628 -20.97 1.70 42.35
CA ILE A 628 -21.57 1.31 43.64
C ILE A 628 -23.02 0.95 43.45
N TRP A 629 -23.86 1.91 43.02
CA TRP A 629 -25.30 1.80 43.13
C TRP A 629 -25.95 0.87 42.11
N ALA A 630 -25.36 0.71 40.93
CA ALA A 630 -25.86 -0.22 39.91
C ALA A 630 -25.77 -1.70 40.33
N ASN A 631 -24.89 -2.01 41.27
CA ASN A 631 -24.61 -3.37 41.75
C ASN A 631 -25.29 -3.68 43.10
N ILE A 632 -26.08 -2.76 43.63
CA ILE A 632 -26.82 -3.00 44.87
C ILE A 632 -28.06 -3.84 44.56
N HIS A 633 -28.23 -4.91 45.31
CA HIS A 633 -29.40 -5.80 45.24
C HIS A 633 -30.23 -5.67 46.50
N VAL A 634 -31.53 -5.80 46.30
CA VAL A 634 -32.49 -5.84 47.43
C VAL A 634 -32.30 -7.16 48.18
N PRO A 635 -32.27 -7.15 49.54
CA PRO A 635 -32.10 -8.39 50.32
C PRO A 635 -33.24 -9.41 50.16
N LEU A 636 -34.41 -8.99 49.73
CA LEU A 636 -35.57 -9.85 49.50
C LEU A 636 -36.00 -9.80 48.03
N SER A 637 -36.27 -10.97 47.46
CA SER A 637 -36.77 -11.12 46.09
C SER A 637 -38.31 -11.19 46.07
N GLY A 638 -38.90 -11.10 44.87
CA GLY A 638 -40.37 -11.31 44.71
C GLY A 638 -40.86 -12.69 45.19
N ASN A 639 -39.98 -13.71 45.15
CA ASN A 639 -40.28 -15.05 45.69
C ASN A 639 -40.33 -15.03 47.23
N ASP A 640 -39.48 -14.23 47.86
CA ASP A 640 -39.46 -14.08 49.30
C ASP A 640 -40.70 -13.32 49.79
N LEU A 641 -41.17 -12.30 49.07
CA LEU A 641 -42.44 -11.61 49.31
C LEU A 641 -43.59 -12.61 49.25
N LYS A 642 -43.62 -13.54 48.29
CA LYS A 642 -44.64 -14.59 48.22
C LYS A 642 -44.60 -15.51 49.42
N ARG A 643 -43.42 -15.90 49.91
CA ARG A 643 -43.27 -16.74 51.12
C ARG A 643 -43.75 -16.01 52.38
N LEU A 644 -43.58 -14.69 52.41
CA LEU A 644 -44.06 -13.85 53.51
C LEU A 644 -45.61 -13.57 53.49
N GLY A 645 -46.32 -14.09 52.48
CA GLY A 645 -47.76 -13.99 52.41
C GLY A 645 -48.31 -12.88 51.49
N TYR A 646 -47.46 -12.11 50.84
CA TYR A 646 -47.88 -11.08 49.89
C TYR A 646 -48.47 -11.72 48.62
N LYS A 647 -49.58 -11.19 48.12
CA LYS A 647 -50.26 -11.71 46.92
C LYS A 647 -49.55 -11.10 45.67
N PRO A 648 -49.17 -11.92 44.66
CA PRO A 648 -48.61 -11.42 43.41
C PRO A 648 -49.56 -10.45 42.69
N GLY A 649 -49.03 -9.25 42.32
CA GLY A 649 -49.85 -8.22 41.69
C GLY A 649 -49.07 -6.94 41.45
N PRO A 650 -49.69 -5.86 40.95
CA PRO A 650 -49.03 -4.57 40.68
C PRO A 650 -48.27 -4.01 41.90
N GLN A 651 -48.77 -4.24 43.10
CA GLN A 651 -48.20 -3.82 44.37
C GLN A 651 -46.80 -4.45 44.63
N TYR A 652 -46.50 -5.64 44.08
CA TYR A 652 -45.17 -6.25 44.20
C TYR A 652 -44.05 -5.37 43.61
N ARG A 653 -44.34 -4.76 42.49
CA ARG A 653 -43.37 -3.87 41.84
C ARG A 653 -43.12 -2.62 42.67
N GLU A 654 -44.17 -2.06 43.23
CA GLU A 654 -44.09 -0.89 44.11
C GLU A 654 -43.30 -1.21 45.39
N ILE A 655 -43.60 -2.34 46.05
CA ILE A 655 -42.87 -2.80 47.24
C ILE A 655 -41.37 -3.01 46.93
N LEU A 656 -41.07 -3.70 45.83
CA LEU A 656 -39.67 -3.95 45.42
C LEU A 656 -38.95 -2.66 45.07
N ASP A 657 -39.60 -1.72 44.37
CA ASP A 657 -39.03 -0.43 44.00
C ASP A 657 -38.76 0.45 45.24
N GLU A 658 -39.66 0.43 46.23
CA GLU A 658 -39.48 1.17 47.50
C GLU A 658 -38.42 0.52 48.41
N MET A 659 -38.43 -0.82 48.54
CA MET A 659 -37.35 -1.52 49.24
C MET A 659 -35.98 -1.25 48.59
N PHE A 660 -35.92 -1.24 47.25
CA PHE A 660 -34.70 -0.91 46.54
C PHE A 660 -34.25 0.53 46.83
N ALA A 661 -35.15 1.48 46.83
CA ALA A 661 -34.86 2.86 47.21
C ALA A 661 -34.35 2.96 48.67
N ALA A 662 -34.99 2.28 49.61
CA ALA A 662 -34.57 2.24 51.00
C ALA A 662 -33.20 1.56 51.22
N THR A 663 -32.93 0.51 50.43
CA THR A 663 -31.58 -0.14 50.41
C THR A 663 -30.51 0.80 49.88
N LEU A 664 -30.77 1.50 48.78
CA LEU A 664 -29.87 2.49 48.20
C LEU A 664 -29.57 3.64 49.18
N ASP A 665 -30.56 4.10 49.90
CA ASP A 665 -30.45 5.19 50.88
C ASP A 665 -29.90 4.73 52.25
N GLY A 666 -29.60 3.41 52.40
CA GLY A 666 -28.98 2.84 53.59
C GLY A 666 -29.92 2.55 54.75
N ALA A 667 -31.22 2.67 54.54
CA ALA A 667 -32.26 2.35 55.55
C ALA A 667 -32.44 0.83 55.71
N ILE A 668 -32.13 0.04 54.67
CA ILE A 668 -32.16 -1.44 54.66
C ILE A 668 -30.76 -1.92 54.38
N GLN A 669 -30.15 -2.67 55.28
CA GLN A 669 -28.80 -3.21 55.14
C GLN A 669 -28.78 -4.74 55.03
N ASN A 670 -29.81 -5.40 55.58
CA ASN A 670 -29.88 -6.86 55.62
C ASN A 670 -31.36 -7.34 55.50
N GLU A 671 -31.56 -8.64 55.50
CA GLU A 671 -32.89 -9.28 55.40
C GLU A 671 -33.84 -8.92 56.58
N ALA A 672 -33.27 -8.77 57.78
CA ALA A 672 -34.07 -8.40 58.98
C ALA A 672 -34.62 -6.97 58.83
N ASP A 673 -33.78 -6.01 58.37
CA ASP A 673 -34.23 -4.65 58.11
C ASP A 673 -35.29 -4.61 57.00
N ALA A 674 -35.16 -5.45 55.97
CA ALA A 674 -36.12 -5.54 54.90
C ALA A 674 -37.49 -6.07 55.38
N LYS A 675 -37.50 -7.07 56.27
CA LYS A 675 -38.73 -7.57 56.90
C LYS A 675 -39.37 -6.53 57.80
N ALA A 676 -38.57 -5.82 58.60
CA ALA A 676 -39.07 -4.73 59.44
C ALA A 676 -39.71 -3.58 58.60
N PHE A 677 -39.01 -3.22 57.47
CA PHE A 677 -39.52 -2.24 56.51
C PHE A 677 -40.92 -2.66 55.94
N LEU A 678 -41.03 -3.94 55.55
CA LEU A 678 -42.26 -4.48 55.01
C LEU A 678 -43.38 -4.43 56.04
N THR A 679 -43.12 -4.87 57.30
CA THR A 679 -44.15 -4.87 58.37
C THR A 679 -44.65 -3.45 58.71
N LEU A 680 -43.74 -2.44 58.61
CA LEU A 680 -44.06 -1.05 58.90
C LEU A 680 -44.82 -0.36 57.77
N ASN A 681 -44.43 -0.55 56.51
CA ASN A 681 -44.97 0.22 55.38
C ASN A 681 -46.07 -0.54 54.58
N TYR A 682 -46.10 -1.87 54.69
CA TYR A 682 -47.00 -2.76 53.96
C TYR A 682 -47.51 -3.90 54.84
N PRO A 683 -48.24 -3.60 55.90
CA PRO A 683 -48.82 -4.63 56.77
C PRO A 683 -49.77 -5.55 55.97
N LEU A 684 -49.70 -6.88 56.23
CA LEU A 684 -50.50 -7.91 55.55
C LEU A 684 -51.95 -7.85 55.96
#